data_104f7927fd6d1b2852fbd4b4c86ef3e0
#
_entry.id   104f7927fd6d1b2852fbd4b4c86ef3e0
#
_cell.length_a   1.000
_cell.length_b   1.000
_cell.length_c   1.000
_cell.angle_alpha   90.00
_cell.angle_beta   90.00
_cell.angle_gamma   90.00
#
_symmetry.space_group_name_H-M   'P 1'
#
loop_
_entity.id
_entity.type
_entity.pdbx_description
1 polymer ?
#
loop_
_entity_poly.entity_id
_entity_poly.type
_entity_poly.pdbx_seq_one_letter_code
_entity_poly.pdbx_strand_id
1 'polypeptide(L)'
;MNYEFLLPLIGAGLCTAWSYKKSAPEAKTAKLTFVEDEVPLTGIKDDSIVLTQTGQMFKVIGLSGQSVAGKRADDLEKAASARALFFRRISESKVHLRLVSQKTLTPVSKKPPCGNPFLDALVERWESGLETSFKTRHYIVVSSSSESDVDAVIREIFIALSDLEPVVLTKSGKDGVSPLLTFLSSFYNAEEIPVSDKEKNIHRIERSRIKIDRNGLITQTRGAADTFRLTFGIKDFGESVSQKIMDGLLALPYPITVSVHAVPVAKSAALSNLDKRKSQMNLGKKEFNSLTNEEIRELRDIVESGKESLVQTEFGIFLNLSDKSKIPTVVQDVYGVLGKYGVRPVLEEQLVLPKFWGQAPGRDYFNRELLLTSENLADLCPMTKAETGINRCDWGERPVCYFPSVPSGNPFGFTFHATAEDQAPPHCVVFAPTGSGKTVLILHLVSQALAAYPDLSVFMLDRDNGVTVFTDLVGGTYHQISQDGEISLNPFDCGPGEATTLNLFMQILTNAETEEEKKDIRIFVSEMMKQPRFNRRMDWYANELAPHGRFREKLEKWIKGDTLNAKLFNGNRDTLDVSKKRLNVFGLDNVKDDANAAAALFFYLFKKIEKNAQSGKPSLLIVDEAPTLLSSQPLKTEIEKLLKTARKQRMAIFMAFQGTNDLKTLNIKETILTNCHTRFFYDGCAGTPEEIDGFNLTESETDFVLTKGARIEGAKRPVLMQRNGVNVFLETDMSCLGNYLNAFKGGAKAVRFLDYAKLFKPEDPAAYYLKHYGANR
;
A
#
# COMPACT_ATOMS: atom_id res chain seq x y z
N MET A 1 -22.65 25.07 -13.35
CA MET A 1 -23.16 24.55 -14.62
C MET A 1 -22.10 23.59 -15.12
N ASN A 2 -22.40 22.32 -15.08
CA ASN A 2 -21.46 21.27 -15.45
C ASN A 2 -21.25 21.29 -16.95
N TYR A 3 -20.05 21.55 -17.39
CA TYR A 3 -19.61 21.51 -18.79
C TYR A 3 -19.36 20.09 -19.31
N GLU A 4 -20.00 19.07 -18.72
CA GLU A 4 -19.81 17.65 -19.05
C GLU A 4 -20.31 17.27 -20.46
N PHE A 5 -20.91 18.17 -21.21
CA PHE A 5 -21.58 17.86 -22.49
C PHE A 5 -20.82 18.23 -23.77
N LEU A 6 -19.60 18.78 -23.69
CA LEU A 6 -18.91 19.31 -24.89
C LEU A 6 -17.96 18.34 -25.62
N LEU A 7 -18.00 17.05 -25.30
CA LEU A 7 -16.94 16.10 -25.62
C LEU A 7 -17.06 15.23 -26.85
N PRO A 8 -18.21 14.94 -27.46
CA PRO A 8 -18.26 13.97 -28.56
C PRO A 8 -17.64 14.43 -29.85
N LEU A 9 -17.25 15.71 -29.98
CA LEU A 9 -17.09 16.32 -31.29
C LEU A 9 -15.69 16.37 -31.85
N ILE A 10 -14.68 16.18 -31.05
CA ILE A 10 -13.31 16.36 -31.53
C ILE A 10 -12.67 15.06 -32.04
N GLY A 11 -13.23 13.91 -31.68
CA GLY A 11 -12.69 12.57 -32.01
C GLY A 11 -13.14 11.99 -33.37
N ALA A 12 -14.34 12.30 -33.85
CA ALA A 12 -14.99 11.50 -34.88
C ALA A 12 -14.71 11.90 -36.34
N GLY A 13 -13.91 12.91 -36.62
CA GLY A 13 -13.89 13.44 -38.01
C GLY A 13 -12.55 13.79 -38.66
N LEU A 14 -11.41 13.68 -38.01
CA LEU A 14 -10.13 14.13 -38.59
C LEU A 14 -9.09 13.02 -38.82
N CYS A 15 -9.51 11.79 -39.06
CA CYS A 15 -8.69 10.82 -39.79
C CYS A 15 -8.82 10.98 -41.31
N THR A 16 -8.82 12.20 -41.83
CA THR A 16 -8.84 12.40 -43.26
C THR A 16 -7.53 12.99 -43.76
N ALA A 17 -6.79 12.15 -44.49
CA ALA A 17 -6.10 12.42 -45.76
C ALA A 17 -5.09 13.57 -45.84
N TRP A 18 -4.80 14.39 -44.85
CA TRP A 18 -3.87 15.50 -45.04
C TRP A 18 -2.47 15.32 -44.48
N SER A 19 -2.26 14.40 -43.55
CA SER A 19 -0.92 14.06 -43.04
C SER A 19 -0.14 13.08 -43.92
N TYR A 20 -0.73 12.55 -44.94
CA TYR A 20 -0.10 11.56 -45.84
C TYR A 20 1.04 12.10 -46.71
N LYS A 21 1.39 13.39 -46.66
CA LYS A 21 2.44 13.98 -47.50
C LYS A 21 3.80 14.19 -46.81
N LYS A 22 3.96 13.86 -45.52
CA LYS A 22 5.29 13.61 -44.94
C LYS A 22 5.29 12.19 -44.38
N SER A 23 5.27 11.24 -45.28
CA SER A 23 5.18 9.82 -45.04
C SER A 23 6.27 9.33 -44.08
N ALA A 24 5.82 8.75 -42.95
CA ALA A 24 6.60 7.73 -42.29
C ALA A 24 6.98 6.63 -43.29
N PRO A 25 8.17 6.05 -43.24
CA PRO A 25 8.58 5.03 -44.18
C PRO A 25 7.64 3.82 -44.13
N GLU A 26 7.16 3.37 -45.30
CA GLU A 26 6.34 2.17 -45.45
C GLU A 26 7.02 0.97 -44.77
N ALA A 27 6.26 0.20 -43.99
CA ALA A 27 6.72 -1.03 -43.36
C ALA A 27 7.10 -2.08 -44.42
N LYS A 28 8.33 -2.04 -44.89
CA LYS A 28 8.92 -3.14 -45.65
C LYS A 28 9.19 -4.33 -44.72
N THR A 29 8.71 -5.49 -45.18
CA THR A 29 8.88 -6.82 -44.57
C THR A 29 10.16 -7.01 -43.77
N ALA A 30 9.98 -7.38 -42.47
CA ALA A 30 10.94 -8.07 -41.56
C ALA A 30 12.43 -7.66 -41.69
N LYS A 31 12.76 -6.38 -41.78
CA LYS A 31 14.14 -5.93 -41.64
C LYS A 31 14.51 -5.97 -40.14
N LEU A 32 15.57 -6.69 -39.81
CA LEU A 32 16.18 -6.65 -38.52
C LEU A 32 16.78 -5.26 -38.32
N THR A 33 16.31 -4.50 -37.35
CA THR A 33 16.80 -3.15 -37.04
C THR A 33 17.47 -3.12 -35.68
N PHE A 34 18.68 -2.59 -35.60
CA PHE A 34 19.34 -2.31 -34.34
C PHE A 34 18.77 -1.02 -33.75
N VAL A 35 18.40 -1.05 -32.48
CA VAL A 35 17.80 0.13 -31.81
C VAL A 35 18.81 1.26 -31.72
N GLU A 36 20.09 0.96 -31.48
CA GLU A 36 21.18 1.95 -31.42
C GLU A 36 21.34 2.82 -32.66
N ASP A 37 21.01 2.27 -33.84
CA ASP A 37 21.11 2.98 -35.13
C ASP A 37 19.96 4.01 -35.35
N GLU A 38 18.88 3.85 -34.59
CA GLU A 38 17.66 4.62 -34.75
C GLU A 38 17.46 5.69 -33.65
N VAL A 39 18.35 5.74 -32.65
CA VAL A 39 18.30 6.73 -31.56
C VAL A 39 18.60 8.13 -32.13
N PRO A 40 17.65 9.08 -32.11
CA PRO A 40 17.79 10.37 -32.77
C PRO A 40 18.54 11.42 -31.93
N LEU A 41 19.41 10.99 -31.03
CA LEU A 41 20.11 11.86 -30.06
C LEU A 41 21.57 12.06 -30.48
N THR A 42 22.11 13.27 -30.30
CA THR A 42 23.49 13.61 -30.67
C THR A 42 24.41 13.83 -29.47
N GLY A 43 23.87 14.25 -28.32
CA GLY A 43 24.69 14.52 -27.15
C GLY A 43 23.89 15.11 -25.98
N ILE A 44 24.60 15.38 -24.89
CA ILE A 44 24.06 16.06 -23.71
C ILE A 44 24.94 17.28 -23.41
N LYS A 45 24.29 18.43 -23.27
CA LYS A 45 24.89 19.70 -22.87
C LYS A 45 24.47 20.03 -21.44
N ASP A 46 25.36 20.62 -20.65
CA ASP A 46 25.10 21.13 -19.29
C ASP A 46 24.37 20.12 -18.37
N ASP A 47 24.76 18.83 -18.47
CA ASP A 47 24.30 17.72 -17.65
C ASP A 47 22.80 17.36 -17.75
N SER A 48 21.95 18.22 -18.38
CA SER A 48 20.50 18.05 -18.43
C SER A 48 19.84 18.32 -19.78
N ILE A 49 20.54 18.99 -20.71
CA ILE A 49 20.00 19.34 -22.04
C ILE A 49 20.42 18.27 -23.03
N VAL A 50 19.45 17.56 -23.58
CA VAL A 50 19.69 16.55 -24.62
C VAL A 50 19.51 17.18 -26.01
N LEU A 51 20.47 16.93 -26.89
CA LEU A 51 20.48 17.44 -28.26
C LEU A 51 20.04 16.33 -29.24
N THR A 52 19.26 16.70 -30.25
CA THR A 52 18.72 15.78 -31.25
C THR A 52 19.36 15.97 -32.63
N GLN A 53 19.26 14.98 -33.51
CA GLN A 53 19.72 15.04 -34.90
C GLN A 53 18.96 16.08 -35.72
N THR A 54 17.74 16.45 -35.31
CA THR A 54 16.90 17.46 -35.97
C THR A 54 17.23 18.90 -35.54
N GLY A 55 18.21 19.09 -34.69
CA GLY A 55 18.60 20.42 -34.17
C GLY A 55 17.69 20.92 -33.03
N GLN A 56 16.78 20.10 -32.54
CA GLN A 56 16.01 20.41 -31.36
C GLN A 56 16.79 20.03 -30.09
N MET A 57 16.39 20.60 -28.99
CA MET A 57 16.89 20.25 -27.67
C MET A 57 15.73 20.00 -26.72
N PHE A 58 15.97 19.19 -25.69
CA PHE A 58 14.96 18.94 -24.67
C PHE A 58 15.55 18.75 -23.28
N LYS A 59 14.72 18.97 -22.28
CA LYS A 59 14.96 18.57 -20.88
C LYS A 59 13.86 17.63 -20.41
N VAL A 60 14.20 16.81 -19.45
CA VAL A 60 13.27 15.83 -18.85
C VAL A 60 13.00 16.17 -17.41
N ILE A 61 11.74 16.24 -17.05
CA ILE A 61 11.28 16.47 -15.68
C ILE A 61 10.66 15.18 -15.17
N GLY A 62 11.25 14.61 -14.11
CA GLY A 62 10.64 13.52 -13.35
C GLY A 62 9.62 14.07 -12.36
N LEU A 63 8.52 13.34 -12.17
CA LEU A 63 7.44 13.71 -11.26
C LEU A 63 7.19 12.56 -10.28
N SER A 64 7.01 12.89 -9.01
CA SER A 64 6.57 11.91 -8.00
C SER A 64 5.13 11.47 -8.22
N GLY A 65 4.33 12.33 -8.84
CA GLY A 65 2.92 12.11 -9.12
C GLY A 65 1.99 12.52 -7.97
N GLN A 66 0.70 12.60 -8.29
CA GLN A 66 -0.34 13.01 -7.37
C GLN A 66 -0.81 11.84 -6.53
N SER A 67 -0.72 11.94 -5.18
CA SER A 67 -1.41 11.02 -4.30
C SER A 67 -2.92 11.26 -4.39
N VAL A 68 -3.67 10.20 -4.63
CA VAL A 68 -5.15 10.22 -4.61
C VAL A 68 -5.69 9.62 -3.32
N ALA A 69 -4.83 8.93 -2.55
CA ALA A 69 -5.20 8.26 -1.32
C ALA A 69 -5.62 9.26 -0.24
N GLY A 70 -6.83 9.10 0.28
CA GLY A 70 -7.38 9.97 1.33
C GLY A 70 -7.75 11.39 0.88
N LYS A 71 -7.69 11.72 -0.43
CA LYS A 71 -8.10 13.03 -0.94
C LYS A 71 -9.59 13.05 -1.26
N ARG A 72 -10.24 14.18 -0.98
CA ARG A 72 -11.64 14.43 -1.35
C ARG A 72 -11.75 14.73 -2.84
N ALA A 73 -12.94 14.51 -3.40
CA ALA A 73 -13.23 14.82 -4.81
C ALA A 73 -12.83 16.26 -5.19
N ASP A 74 -13.15 17.24 -4.33
CA ASP A 74 -12.79 18.65 -4.52
C ASP A 74 -11.28 18.88 -4.64
N ASP A 75 -10.46 18.13 -3.92
CA ASP A 75 -8.99 18.28 -3.96
C ASP A 75 -8.43 17.66 -5.25
N LEU A 76 -9.04 16.59 -5.76
CA LEU A 76 -8.69 16.00 -7.04
C LEU A 76 -9.09 16.91 -8.21
N GLU A 77 -10.24 17.56 -8.12
CA GLU A 77 -10.72 18.54 -9.10
C GLU A 77 -9.83 19.78 -9.13
N LYS A 78 -9.40 20.31 -7.97
CA LYS A 78 -8.42 21.41 -7.91
C LYS A 78 -7.11 21.04 -8.58
N ALA A 79 -6.63 19.83 -8.39
CA ALA A 79 -5.39 19.38 -9.01
C ALA A 79 -5.54 19.17 -10.53
N ALA A 80 -6.70 18.69 -11.01
CA ALA A 80 -7.01 18.65 -12.44
C ALA A 80 -7.06 20.07 -13.04
N SER A 81 -7.70 21.00 -12.33
CA SER A 81 -7.77 22.41 -12.72
C SER A 81 -6.38 23.07 -12.80
N ALA A 82 -5.47 22.74 -11.88
CA ALA A 82 -4.09 23.23 -11.92
C ALA A 82 -3.33 22.72 -13.16
N ARG A 83 -3.51 21.43 -13.52
CA ARG A 83 -2.94 20.86 -14.76
C ARG A 83 -3.53 21.52 -16.00
N ALA A 84 -4.85 21.73 -16.05
CA ALA A 84 -5.51 22.43 -17.16
C ALA A 84 -4.99 23.88 -17.31
N LEU A 85 -4.81 24.58 -16.18
CA LEU A 85 -4.24 25.93 -16.17
C LEU A 85 -2.81 25.95 -16.71
N PHE A 86 -1.98 24.95 -16.38
CA PHE A 86 -0.65 24.80 -16.95
C PHE A 86 -0.71 24.75 -18.49
N PHE A 87 -1.54 23.89 -19.09
CA PHE A 87 -1.67 23.80 -20.54
C PHE A 87 -2.18 25.10 -21.18
N ARG A 88 -3.10 25.80 -20.51
CA ARG A 88 -3.58 27.13 -20.96
C ARG A 88 -2.48 28.18 -20.97
N ARG A 89 -1.63 28.24 -19.93
CA ARG A 89 -0.54 29.21 -19.82
C ARG A 89 0.53 29.04 -20.89
N ILE A 90 0.76 27.81 -21.33
CA ILE A 90 1.76 27.53 -22.36
C ILE A 90 1.17 27.51 -23.78
N SER A 91 -0.11 27.88 -23.98
CA SER A 91 -0.80 27.77 -25.25
C SER A 91 -0.15 28.52 -26.42
N GLU A 92 0.58 29.61 -26.15
CA GLU A 92 1.33 30.38 -27.16
C GLU A 92 2.80 29.93 -27.29
N SER A 93 3.24 28.95 -26.54
CA SER A 93 4.63 28.46 -26.58
C SER A 93 4.85 27.55 -27.80
N LYS A 94 6.05 27.62 -28.36
CA LYS A 94 6.46 26.78 -29.51
C LYS A 94 7.24 25.56 -29.01
N VAL A 95 6.61 24.76 -28.18
CA VAL A 95 7.22 23.56 -27.58
C VAL A 95 6.43 22.32 -27.95
N HIS A 96 7.14 21.21 -27.97
CA HIS A 96 6.55 19.87 -27.97
C HIS A 96 6.67 19.30 -26.58
N LEU A 97 5.58 18.78 -26.05
CA LEU A 97 5.54 18.06 -24.79
C LEU A 97 5.38 16.58 -25.01
N ARG A 98 6.04 15.76 -24.18
CA ARG A 98 5.70 14.35 -24.03
C ARG A 98 5.40 14.08 -22.57
N LEU A 99 4.16 13.70 -22.32
CA LEU A 99 3.69 13.32 -20.99
C LEU A 99 3.76 11.80 -20.94
N VAL A 100 4.62 11.27 -20.07
CA VAL A 100 4.95 9.85 -20.05
C VAL A 100 4.63 9.25 -18.70
N SER A 101 3.81 8.20 -18.68
CA SER A 101 3.57 7.37 -17.51
C SER A 101 4.10 5.97 -17.80
N GLN A 102 5.11 5.55 -17.05
CA GLN A 102 5.75 4.25 -17.19
C GLN A 102 5.50 3.39 -15.97
N LYS A 103 4.90 2.23 -16.19
CA LYS A 103 4.76 1.16 -15.20
C LYS A 103 5.70 0.02 -15.60
N THR A 104 6.71 -0.20 -14.78
CA THR A 104 7.75 -1.21 -15.01
C THR A 104 7.73 -2.27 -13.93
N LEU A 105 8.18 -3.50 -14.27
CA LEU A 105 8.39 -4.54 -13.28
C LEU A 105 9.48 -4.12 -12.30
N THR A 106 9.20 -4.30 -11.02
CA THR A 106 10.16 -4.01 -9.95
C THR A 106 10.09 -5.17 -8.96
N PRO A 107 11.01 -6.14 -9.04
CA PRO A 107 11.00 -7.26 -8.11
C PRO A 107 11.21 -6.77 -6.68
N VAL A 108 10.41 -7.28 -5.77
CA VAL A 108 10.57 -7.05 -4.34
C VAL A 108 11.81 -7.82 -3.86
N SER A 109 12.67 -7.16 -3.10
CA SER A 109 13.84 -7.80 -2.50
C SER A 109 13.40 -8.89 -1.52
N LYS A 110 13.74 -10.15 -1.81
CA LYS A 110 13.43 -11.31 -0.97
C LYS A 110 14.11 -11.20 0.40
N LYS A 111 13.41 -11.66 1.45
CA LYS A 111 14.00 -11.75 2.78
C LYS A 111 15.02 -12.87 2.84
N PRO A 112 16.13 -12.69 3.57
CA PRO A 112 17.02 -13.80 3.87
C PRO A 112 16.31 -14.80 4.79
N PRO A 113 16.68 -16.09 4.73
CA PRO A 113 16.16 -17.10 5.67
C PRO A 113 16.40 -16.69 7.12
N CYS A 114 15.40 -16.85 7.98
CA CYS A 114 15.47 -16.53 9.40
C CYS A 114 15.93 -17.71 10.27
N GLY A 115 16.10 -18.89 9.66
CA GLY A 115 16.52 -20.12 10.35
C GLY A 115 15.37 -20.92 10.97
N ASN A 116 14.11 -20.52 10.76
CA ASN A 116 12.94 -21.31 11.08
C ASN A 116 12.29 -21.81 9.78
N PRO A 117 12.32 -23.13 9.47
CA PRO A 117 11.85 -23.65 8.20
C PRO A 117 10.37 -23.35 7.90
N PHE A 118 9.53 -23.29 8.94
CA PHE A 118 8.12 -22.95 8.78
C PHE A 118 7.93 -21.48 8.38
N LEU A 119 8.61 -20.55 9.07
CA LEU A 119 8.55 -19.12 8.75
C LEU A 119 9.18 -18.84 7.38
N ASP A 120 10.30 -19.46 7.08
CA ASP A 120 11.00 -19.29 5.80
C ASP A 120 10.11 -19.71 4.63
N ALA A 121 9.41 -20.85 4.75
CA ALA A 121 8.47 -21.30 3.74
C ALA A 121 7.22 -20.41 3.59
N LEU A 122 6.70 -19.85 4.70
CA LEU A 122 5.61 -18.87 4.65
C LEU A 122 6.01 -17.59 3.92
N VAL A 123 7.21 -17.07 4.23
CA VAL A 123 7.75 -15.87 3.60
C VAL A 123 7.98 -16.10 2.12
N GLU A 124 8.64 -17.20 1.74
CA GLU A 124 8.93 -17.53 0.34
C GLU A 124 7.64 -17.63 -0.49
N ARG A 125 6.60 -18.31 0.03
CA ARG A 125 5.31 -18.43 -0.66
C ARG A 125 4.61 -17.09 -0.84
N TRP A 126 4.64 -16.24 0.17
CA TRP A 126 4.07 -14.90 0.09
C TRP A 126 4.83 -14.01 -0.90
N GLU A 127 6.15 -13.98 -0.81
CA GLU A 127 7.01 -13.18 -1.68
C GLU A 127 6.98 -13.65 -3.14
N SER A 128 6.80 -14.95 -3.39
CA SER A 128 6.59 -15.48 -4.75
C SER A 128 5.33 -14.92 -5.40
N GLY A 129 4.29 -14.63 -4.62
CA GLY A 129 3.08 -13.92 -5.10
C GLY A 129 3.34 -12.44 -5.48
N LEU A 130 4.46 -11.85 -5.04
CA LEU A 130 4.85 -10.47 -5.29
C LEU A 130 5.90 -10.31 -6.40
N GLU A 131 6.31 -11.39 -7.07
CA GLU A 131 7.31 -11.35 -8.16
C GLU A 131 6.87 -10.48 -9.35
N THR A 132 5.57 -10.25 -9.52
CA THR A 132 5.00 -9.37 -10.54
C THR A 132 4.65 -7.98 -10.00
N SER A 133 5.45 -7.45 -9.10
CA SER A 133 5.26 -6.11 -8.56
C SER A 133 5.66 -5.02 -9.57
N PHE A 134 5.00 -3.88 -9.50
CA PHE A 134 5.20 -2.79 -10.45
C PHE A 134 5.56 -1.49 -9.74
N LYS A 135 6.29 -0.63 -10.47
CA LYS A 135 6.53 0.76 -10.09
C LYS A 135 6.10 1.67 -11.21
N THR A 136 5.26 2.66 -10.88
CA THR A 136 4.83 3.69 -11.84
C THR A 136 5.64 4.96 -11.60
N ARG A 137 6.12 5.57 -12.69
CA ARG A 137 6.83 6.85 -12.72
C ARG A 137 6.23 7.73 -13.79
N HIS A 138 6.28 9.04 -13.57
CA HIS A 138 5.76 10.04 -14.50
C HIS A 138 6.86 11.00 -14.92
N TYR A 139 6.80 11.44 -16.18
CA TYR A 139 7.78 12.35 -16.72
C TYR A 139 7.11 13.34 -17.66
N ILE A 140 7.65 14.56 -17.74
CA ILE A 140 7.36 15.53 -18.78
C ILE A 140 8.66 15.82 -19.51
N VAL A 141 8.66 15.60 -20.83
CA VAL A 141 9.75 16.02 -21.70
C VAL A 141 9.31 17.30 -22.40
N VAL A 142 10.12 18.34 -22.34
CA VAL A 142 9.88 19.62 -23.00
C VAL A 142 10.94 19.81 -24.08
N SER A 143 10.53 19.84 -25.35
CA SER A 143 11.43 20.00 -26.50
C SER A 143 11.10 21.24 -27.34
N SER A 144 12.12 21.92 -27.82
CA SER A 144 12.06 23.08 -28.72
C SER A 144 13.38 23.24 -29.47
N SER A 145 13.39 24.08 -30.52
CA SER A 145 14.62 24.59 -31.14
C SER A 145 15.25 25.74 -30.32
N SER A 146 14.55 26.29 -29.35
CA SER A 146 14.97 27.40 -28.49
C SER A 146 15.12 26.95 -27.03
N GLU A 147 16.31 27.13 -26.46
CA GLU A 147 16.57 26.83 -25.05
C GLU A 147 15.72 27.71 -24.11
N SER A 148 15.54 28.98 -24.48
CA SER A 148 14.71 29.91 -23.71
C SER A 148 13.26 29.49 -23.58
N ASP A 149 12.69 28.89 -24.65
CA ASP A 149 11.32 28.36 -24.64
C ASP A 149 11.19 27.14 -23.75
N VAL A 150 12.19 26.23 -23.81
CA VAL A 150 12.26 25.07 -22.92
C VAL A 150 12.29 25.52 -21.45
N ASP A 151 13.18 26.47 -21.12
CA ASP A 151 13.33 26.96 -19.76
C ASP A 151 12.10 27.72 -19.25
N ALA A 152 11.42 28.45 -20.13
CA ALA A 152 10.17 29.15 -19.79
C ALA A 152 9.06 28.14 -19.39
N VAL A 153 8.89 27.09 -20.18
CA VAL A 153 7.87 26.04 -19.87
C VAL A 153 8.27 25.25 -18.62
N ILE A 154 9.54 24.98 -18.42
CA ILE A 154 10.01 24.32 -17.18
C ILE A 154 9.66 25.15 -15.94
N ARG A 155 9.86 26.46 -15.96
CA ARG A 155 9.45 27.36 -14.87
C ARG A 155 7.94 27.25 -14.59
N GLU A 156 7.11 27.21 -15.63
CA GLU A 156 5.66 27.00 -15.47
C GLU A 156 5.33 25.62 -14.86
N ILE A 157 6.04 24.55 -15.24
CA ILE A 157 5.88 23.22 -14.62
C ILE A 157 6.17 23.29 -13.12
N PHE A 158 7.27 23.91 -12.71
CA PHE A 158 7.64 24.02 -11.29
C PHE A 158 6.65 24.87 -10.48
N ILE A 159 5.99 25.84 -11.10
CA ILE A 159 4.99 26.70 -10.43
C ILE A 159 3.62 25.98 -10.40
N ALA A 160 3.12 25.55 -11.56
CA ALA A 160 1.75 25.05 -11.69
C ALA A 160 1.57 23.61 -11.21
N LEU A 161 2.63 22.80 -11.25
CA LEU A 161 2.63 21.39 -10.91
C LEU A 161 3.53 21.07 -9.70
N SER A 162 3.73 22.06 -8.80
CA SER A 162 4.56 21.90 -7.59
C SER A 162 4.15 20.70 -6.73
N ASP A 163 2.84 20.40 -6.66
CA ASP A 163 2.29 19.28 -5.91
C ASP A 163 2.72 17.90 -6.45
N LEU A 164 3.22 17.84 -7.69
CA LEU A 164 3.78 16.63 -8.29
C LEU A 164 5.29 16.48 -8.01
N GLU A 165 5.89 17.38 -7.24
CA GLU A 165 7.31 17.37 -6.87
C GLU A 165 8.26 17.27 -8.09
N PRO A 166 8.20 18.22 -9.03
CA PRO A 166 8.99 18.16 -10.26
C PRO A 166 10.50 18.25 -9.99
N VAL A 167 11.28 17.40 -10.66
CA VAL A 167 12.75 17.38 -10.59
C VAL A 167 13.32 17.26 -12.00
N VAL A 168 14.26 18.13 -12.37
CA VAL A 168 14.98 18.00 -13.65
C VAL A 168 15.92 16.80 -13.58
N LEU A 169 15.83 15.88 -14.54
CA LEU A 169 16.73 14.75 -14.64
C LEU A 169 18.09 15.19 -15.17
N THR A 170 19.16 14.70 -14.53
CA THR A 170 20.55 14.97 -14.89
C THR A 170 21.26 13.70 -15.34
N LYS A 171 22.32 13.87 -16.14
CA LYS A 171 23.20 12.76 -16.50
C LYS A 171 23.97 12.27 -15.28
N SER A 172 24.49 13.19 -14.49
CA SER A 172 25.14 12.89 -13.22
C SER A 172 24.11 12.39 -12.21
N GLY A 173 24.39 11.28 -11.53
CA GLY A 173 23.47 10.67 -10.59
C GLY A 173 24.14 10.14 -9.33
N LYS A 174 23.35 9.75 -8.35
CA LYS A 174 23.82 9.07 -7.14
C LYS A 174 24.29 7.65 -7.51
N ASP A 175 25.29 7.15 -6.82
CA ASP A 175 25.81 5.79 -6.97
C ASP A 175 26.29 5.43 -8.38
N GLY A 176 26.66 6.44 -9.19
CA GLY A 176 27.17 6.24 -10.54
C GLY A 176 26.11 5.86 -11.59
N VAL A 177 24.82 5.98 -11.27
CA VAL A 177 23.70 5.74 -12.18
C VAL A 177 23.10 7.06 -12.65
N SER A 178 22.97 7.22 -13.97
CA SER A 178 22.37 8.39 -14.59
C SER A 178 20.84 8.30 -14.60
N PRO A 179 20.09 9.19 -13.91
CA PRO A 179 18.63 9.22 -14.02
C PRO A 179 18.17 9.54 -15.45
N LEU A 180 18.82 10.49 -16.12
CA LEU A 180 18.48 10.91 -17.47
C LEU A 180 18.70 9.80 -18.50
N LEU A 181 19.87 9.14 -18.49
CA LEU A 181 20.17 8.09 -19.46
C LEU A 181 19.31 6.84 -19.19
N THR A 182 19.03 6.52 -17.94
CA THR A 182 18.12 5.42 -17.57
C THR A 182 16.71 5.67 -18.10
N PHE A 183 16.19 6.89 -17.95
CA PHE A 183 14.90 7.27 -18.54
C PHE A 183 14.91 7.16 -20.06
N LEU A 184 15.92 7.70 -20.75
CA LEU A 184 16.00 7.63 -22.22
C LEU A 184 16.08 6.19 -22.72
N SER A 185 16.84 5.34 -22.03
CA SER A 185 16.92 3.90 -22.31
C SER A 185 15.55 3.21 -22.16
N SER A 186 14.72 3.63 -21.21
CA SER A 186 13.43 3.00 -20.92
C SER A 186 12.39 3.06 -22.04
N PHE A 187 12.49 4.00 -22.97
CA PHE A 187 11.64 4.02 -24.16
C PHE A 187 11.87 2.81 -25.06
N TYR A 188 13.08 2.31 -25.08
CA TYR A 188 13.49 1.24 -25.96
C TYR A 188 13.53 -0.11 -25.27
N ASN A 189 13.55 -0.12 -23.93
CA ASN A 189 13.57 -1.32 -23.09
C ASN A 189 12.18 -1.69 -22.59
N ALA A 190 11.99 -2.99 -22.37
CA ALA A 190 10.80 -3.49 -21.67
C ALA A 190 10.88 -3.26 -20.14
N GLU A 191 12.10 -3.11 -19.63
CA GLU A 191 12.44 -2.99 -18.22
C GLU A 191 13.26 -1.72 -17.98
N GLU A 192 13.24 -1.21 -16.78
CA GLU A 192 14.11 -0.12 -16.38
C GLU A 192 15.50 -0.65 -16.10
N ILE A 193 16.44 -0.34 -17.00
CA ILE A 193 17.84 -0.78 -16.90
C ILE A 193 18.68 0.42 -16.51
N PRO A 194 19.35 0.38 -15.32
CA PRO A 194 20.22 1.45 -14.90
C PRO A 194 21.37 1.68 -15.88
N VAL A 195 21.56 2.90 -16.32
CA VAL A 195 22.67 3.30 -17.19
C VAL A 195 23.68 4.10 -16.39
N SER A 196 24.98 3.77 -16.55
CA SER A 196 26.05 4.48 -15.86
C SER A 196 26.12 5.96 -16.28
N ASP A 197 26.36 6.85 -15.34
CA ASP A 197 26.62 8.27 -15.59
C ASP A 197 27.92 8.54 -16.35
N LYS A 198 28.84 7.55 -16.38
CA LYS A 198 30.08 7.59 -17.15
C LYS A 198 29.92 7.19 -18.62
N GLU A 199 28.71 6.75 -19.04
CA GLU A 199 28.45 6.42 -20.45
C GLU A 199 28.63 7.68 -21.32
N LYS A 200 29.52 7.61 -22.31
CA LYS A 200 29.83 8.71 -23.20
C LYS A 200 29.05 8.68 -24.49
N ASN A 201 28.67 7.47 -24.92
CA ASN A 201 27.98 7.28 -26.20
C ASN A 201 26.49 7.14 -25.97
N ILE A 202 25.73 8.21 -26.22
CA ILE A 202 24.30 8.26 -26.06
C ILE A 202 23.54 7.26 -26.95
N HIS A 203 24.14 6.77 -28.02
CA HIS A 203 23.55 5.73 -28.89
C HIS A 203 23.62 4.34 -28.24
N ARG A 204 24.48 4.13 -27.26
CA ARG A 204 24.65 2.84 -26.57
C ARG A 204 23.79 2.64 -25.34
N ILE A 205 22.82 3.53 -25.13
CA ILE A 205 21.86 3.39 -24.00
C ILE A 205 20.99 2.13 -24.15
N GLU A 206 20.86 1.61 -25.40
CA GLU A 206 20.15 0.37 -25.67
C GLU A 206 20.83 -0.44 -26.77
N ARG A 207 21.02 -1.74 -26.54
CA ARG A 207 21.67 -2.67 -27.45
C ARG A 207 20.77 -3.86 -27.75
N SER A 208 19.63 -3.63 -28.33
CA SER A 208 18.69 -4.67 -28.74
C SER A 208 18.41 -4.63 -30.23
N ARG A 209 17.82 -5.71 -30.71
CA ARG A 209 17.36 -5.84 -32.09
C ARG A 209 15.85 -5.98 -32.08
N ILE A 210 15.19 -5.33 -33.01
CA ILE A 210 13.75 -5.43 -33.19
C ILE A 210 13.41 -6.11 -34.52
N LYS A 211 12.39 -6.95 -34.47
CA LYS A 211 11.77 -7.58 -35.63
C LYS A 211 10.26 -7.37 -35.52
N ILE A 212 9.62 -7.04 -36.60
CA ILE A 212 8.17 -6.82 -36.66
C ILE A 212 7.55 -7.91 -37.53
N ASP A 213 6.49 -8.53 -37.03
CA ASP A 213 5.72 -9.47 -37.83
C ASP A 213 4.61 -8.76 -38.63
N ARG A 214 3.88 -9.54 -39.44
CA ARG A 214 2.82 -8.98 -40.32
C ARG A 214 1.62 -8.40 -39.55
N ASN A 215 1.46 -8.78 -38.29
CA ASN A 215 0.38 -8.34 -37.42
C ASN A 215 0.79 -7.17 -36.49
N GLY A 216 1.94 -6.53 -36.80
CA GLY A 216 2.42 -5.40 -35.99
C GLY A 216 3.05 -5.76 -34.65
N LEU A 217 3.26 -7.04 -34.33
CA LEU A 217 3.93 -7.43 -33.11
C LEU A 217 5.41 -7.17 -33.22
N ILE A 218 5.97 -6.38 -32.32
CA ILE A 218 7.40 -6.16 -32.20
C ILE A 218 7.99 -7.26 -31.30
N THR A 219 8.91 -8.04 -31.86
CA THR A 219 9.80 -8.89 -31.07
C THR A 219 11.13 -8.18 -30.88
N GLN A 220 11.46 -7.85 -29.64
CA GLN A 220 12.73 -7.24 -29.27
C GLN A 220 13.61 -8.27 -28.61
N THR A 221 14.80 -8.50 -29.18
CA THR A 221 15.78 -9.47 -28.70
C THR A 221 16.94 -8.75 -28.03
N ARG A 222 17.22 -9.07 -26.78
CA ARG A 222 18.36 -8.59 -26.01
C ARG A 222 19.15 -9.78 -25.46
N GLY A 223 20.35 -9.99 -25.98
CA GLY A 223 21.08 -11.23 -25.69
C GLY A 223 20.31 -12.46 -26.15
N ALA A 224 19.93 -13.33 -25.21
CA ALA A 224 19.12 -14.53 -25.44
C ALA A 224 17.63 -14.35 -25.08
N ALA A 225 17.22 -13.18 -24.56
CA ALA A 225 15.86 -12.94 -24.13
C ALA A 225 15.06 -12.18 -25.20
N ASP A 226 13.84 -12.65 -25.45
CA ASP A 226 12.86 -11.98 -26.31
C ASP A 226 11.76 -11.32 -25.46
N THR A 227 11.44 -10.10 -25.85
CA THR A 227 10.29 -9.35 -25.31
C THR A 227 9.33 -9.04 -26.44
N PHE A 228 8.04 -9.26 -26.20
CA PHE A 228 6.98 -9.01 -27.16
C PHE A 228 6.29 -7.70 -26.82
N ARG A 229 6.26 -6.75 -27.77
CA ARG A 229 5.64 -5.44 -27.58
C ARG A 229 4.40 -5.29 -28.41
N LEU A 230 3.32 -4.90 -27.75
CA LEU A 230 2.07 -4.48 -28.36
C LEU A 230 2.01 -2.96 -28.35
N THR A 231 1.57 -2.38 -29.47
CA THR A 231 1.43 -0.94 -29.62
C THR A 231 -0.02 -0.60 -29.94
N PHE A 232 -0.64 0.23 -29.08
CA PHE A 232 -1.98 0.74 -29.34
C PHE A 232 -1.94 2.25 -29.55
N GLY A 233 -2.81 2.73 -30.46
CA GLY A 233 -3.20 4.12 -30.56
C GLY A 233 -4.62 4.33 -30.07
N ILE A 234 -5.03 5.57 -29.88
CA ILE A 234 -6.42 5.94 -29.63
C ILE A 234 -6.98 6.57 -30.89
N LYS A 235 -8.10 6.04 -31.36
CA LYS A 235 -8.83 6.58 -32.51
C LYS A 235 -9.80 7.68 -32.09
N ASP A 236 -10.42 7.48 -30.95
CA ASP A 236 -11.53 8.30 -30.51
C ASP A 236 -11.74 8.13 -29.00
N PHE A 237 -12.16 9.19 -28.32
CA PHE A 237 -12.65 9.16 -26.96
C PHE A 237 -14.18 9.15 -26.98
N GLY A 238 -14.81 8.52 -25.98
CA GLY A 238 -16.27 8.51 -25.84
C GLY A 238 -16.87 9.87 -25.49
N GLU A 239 -18.12 9.85 -25.04
CA GLU A 239 -18.87 11.06 -24.68
C GLU A 239 -18.28 11.85 -23.51
N SER A 240 -17.51 11.19 -22.63
CA SER A 240 -16.85 11.83 -21.49
C SER A 240 -15.42 11.36 -21.31
N VAL A 241 -14.54 12.27 -20.94
CA VAL A 241 -13.17 11.99 -20.52
C VAL A 241 -13.06 12.09 -19.02
N SER A 242 -12.34 11.19 -18.38
CA SER A 242 -12.10 11.22 -16.94
C SER A 242 -10.74 10.61 -16.59
N GLN A 243 -10.23 10.98 -15.42
CA GLN A 243 -8.99 10.43 -14.87
C GLN A 243 -9.01 8.89 -14.75
N LYS A 244 -10.21 8.30 -14.58
CA LYS A 244 -10.42 6.84 -14.45
C LYS A 244 -9.96 6.05 -15.68
N ILE A 245 -9.88 6.67 -16.86
CA ILE A 245 -9.38 6.04 -18.11
C ILE A 245 -7.92 5.62 -17.93
N MET A 246 -7.09 6.56 -17.47
CA MET A 246 -5.67 6.31 -17.28
C MET A 246 -5.40 5.42 -16.08
N ASP A 247 -6.12 5.63 -14.98
CA ASP A 247 -6.02 4.78 -13.79
C ASP A 247 -6.38 3.33 -14.12
N GLY A 248 -7.42 3.10 -14.93
CA GLY A 248 -7.79 1.77 -15.40
C GLY A 248 -6.69 1.10 -16.26
N LEU A 249 -6.03 1.84 -17.14
CA LEU A 249 -4.91 1.32 -17.92
C LEU A 249 -3.71 0.96 -17.03
N LEU A 250 -3.35 1.84 -16.09
CA LEU A 250 -2.23 1.61 -15.18
C LEU A 250 -2.54 0.55 -14.11
N ALA A 251 -3.81 0.20 -13.90
CA ALA A 251 -4.23 -0.90 -13.05
C ALA A 251 -3.98 -2.28 -13.68
N LEU A 252 -3.91 -2.39 -15.01
CA LEU A 252 -3.66 -3.67 -15.69
C LEU A 252 -2.38 -4.34 -15.16
N PRO A 253 -2.36 -5.69 -14.97
CA PRO A 253 -1.23 -6.40 -14.37
C PRO A 253 -0.08 -6.65 -15.36
N TYR A 254 0.29 -5.61 -16.10
CA TYR A 254 1.31 -5.67 -17.15
C TYR A 254 2.26 -4.46 -17.07
N PRO A 255 3.52 -4.60 -17.51
CA PRO A 255 4.36 -3.44 -17.80
C PRO A 255 3.76 -2.64 -18.94
N ILE A 256 3.51 -1.35 -18.69
CA ILE A 256 2.82 -0.47 -19.64
C ILE A 256 3.49 0.91 -19.66
N THR A 257 3.68 1.45 -20.83
CA THR A 257 4.09 2.84 -21.02
C THR A 257 2.99 3.56 -21.79
N VAL A 258 2.48 4.64 -21.23
CA VAL A 258 1.59 5.58 -21.92
C VAL A 258 2.40 6.83 -22.23
N SER A 259 2.52 7.17 -23.50
CA SER A 259 3.21 8.38 -23.98
C SER A 259 2.23 9.25 -24.73
N VAL A 260 2.02 10.46 -24.25
CA VAL A 260 1.16 11.45 -24.90
C VAL A 260 2.06 12.54 -25.47
N HIS A 261 2.13 12.62 -26.80
CA HIS A 261 2.75 13.74 -27.49
C HIS A 261 1.73 14.86 -27.57
N ALA A 262 2.05 16.04 -27.08
CA ALA A 262 1.17 17.18 -26.99
C ALA A 262 1.85 18.45 -27.51
N VAL A 263 1.18 19.18 -28.36
CA VAL A 263 1.66 20.48 -28.89
C VAL A 263 0.57 21.52 -28.68
N PRO A 264 0.85 22.58 -27.92
CA PRO A 264 -0.08 23.67 -27.71
C PRO A 264 -0.46 24.33 -29.03
N VAL A 265 -1.72 24.67 -29.18
CA VAL A 265 -2.23 25.37 -30.38
C VAL A 265 -2.46 26.83 -30.01
N ALA A 266 -1.72 27.75 -30.67
CA ALA A 266 -1.90 29.17 -30.45
C ALA A 266 -3.36 29.60 -30.68
N LYS A 267 -3.85 30.51 -29.86
CA LYS A 267 -5.27 30.94 -29.87
C LYS A 267 -5.80 31.29 -31.24
N SER A 268 -5.02 32.04 -32.03
CA SER A 268 -5.40 32.43 -33.40
C SER A 268 -5.56 31.24 -34.34
N ALA A 269 -4.67 30.25 -34.25
CA ALA A 269 -4.73 29.01 -35.00
C ALA A 269 -5.90 28.11 -34.52
N ALA A 270 -6.16 28.05 -33.21
CA ALA A 270 -7.28 27.33 -32.64
C ALA A 270 -8.62 27.85 -33.17
N LEU A 271 -8.84 29.16 -33.13
CA LEU A 271 -10.04 29.80 -33.66
C LEU A 271 -10.20 29.56 -35.18
N SER A 272 -9.12 29.70 -35.97
CA SER A 272 -9.13 29.39 -37.40
C SER A 272 -9.49 27.93 -37.69
N ASN A 273 -8.99 27.00 -36.90
CA ASN A 273 -9.32 25.57 -37.06
C ASN A 273 -10.79 25.28 -36.73
N LEU A 274 -11.36 25.90 -35.69
CA LEU A 274 -12.78 25.78 -35.35
C LEU A 274 -13.68 26.38 -36.43
N ASP A 275 -13.32 27.55 -36.99
CA ASP A 275 -14.07 28.21 -38.10
C ASP A 275 -14.04 27.36 -39.38
N LYS A 276 -12.89 26.78 -39.72
CA LYS A 276 -12.77 25.85 -40.86
C LYS A 276 -13.66 24.62 -40.68
N ARG A 277 -13.67 24.06 -39.47
CA ARG A 277 -14.48 22.88 -39.16
C ARG A 277 -15.97 23.19 -39.26
N LYS A 278 -16.41 24.32 -38.71
CA LYS A 278 -17.77 24.81 -38.84
C LYS A 278 -18.20 24.96 -40.29
N SER A 279 -17.32 25.52 -41.14
CA SER A 279 -17.56 25.68 -42.59
C SER A 279 -17.69 24.34 -43.31
N GLN A 280 -16.85 23.35 -42.97
CA GLN A 280 -16.93 22.00 -43.54
C GLN A 280 -18.20 21.25 -43.15
N MET A 281 -18.70 21.42 -41.91
CA MET A 281 -19.95 20.82 -41.45
C MET A 281 -21.19 21.43 -42.12
N ASN A 282 -21.17 22.72 -42.42
CA ASN A 282 -22.24 23.40 -43.15
C ASN A 282 -22.40 22.93 -44.61
N LEU A 283 -21.41 22.23 -45.17
CA LEU A 283 -21.47 21.62 -46.48
C LEU A 283 -22.12 20.22 -46.52
N GLY A 284 -22.42 19.63 -45.35
CA GLY A 284 -23.06 18.32 -45.20
C GLY A 284 -24.55 18.39 -44.83
N LYS A 285 -25.28 17.26 -44.84
CA LYS A 285 -26.75 17.16 -44.64
C LYS A 285 -27.28 17.83 -43.37
N LYS A 286 -28.33 18.63 -43.53
CA LYS A 286 -28.85 19.60 -42.59
C LYS A 286 -29.34 19.09 -41.20
N GLU A 287 -29.70 17.83 -41.00
CA GLU A 287 -30.32 17.37 -39.75
C GLU A 287 -29.33 16.92 -38.67
N PHE A 288 -28.11 16.52 -39.05
CA PHE A 288 -27.07 16.15 -38.08
C PHE A 288 -26.21 17.33 -37.61
N ASN A 289 -26.39 18.50 -38.23
CA ASN A 289 -25.44 19.61 -38.12
C ASN A 289 -25.82 20.69 -37.09
N SER A 290 -27.03 20.70 -36.53
CA SER A 290 -27.46 21.80 -35.66
C SER A 290 -26.86 21.74 -34.27
N LEU A 291 -26.91 20.59 -33.61
CA LEU A 291 -26.31 20.36 -32.28
C LEU A 291 -24.78 20.55 -32.31
N THR A 292 -24.13 19.97 -33.31
CA THR A 292 -22.67 20.03 -33.48
C THR A 292 -22.15 21.44 -33.77
N ASN A 293 -22.92 22.27 -34.51
CA ASN A 293 -22.56 23.67 -34.75
C ASN A 293 -22.70 24.54 -33.50
N GLU A 294 -23.63 24.22 -32.61
CA GLU A 294 -23.82 24.92 -31.34
C GLU A 294 -22.65 24.66 -30.41
N GLU A 295 -22.25 23.41 -30.28
CA GLU A 295 -21.10 23.01 -29.47
C GLU A 295 -19.78 23.61 -30.00
N ILE A 296 -19.57 23.68 -31.33
CA ILE A 296 -18.40 24.37 -31.88
C ILE A 296 -18.42 25.87 -31.59
N ARG A 297 -19.62 26.50 -31.56
CA ARG A 297 -19.74 27.91 -31.19
C ARG A 297 -19.38 28.12 -29.71
N GLU A 298 -19.93 27.31 -28.84
CA GLU A 298 -19.63 27.37 -27.40
C GLU A 298 -18.14 27.18 -27.12
N LEU A 299 -17.54 26.17 -27.73
CA LEU A 299 -16.08 25.93 -27.60
C LEU A 299 -15.28 27.11 -28.14
N ARG A 300 -15.70 27.68 -29.30
CA ARG A 300 -15.06 28.86 -29.89
C ARG A 300 -15.10 30.05 -28.93
N ASP A 301 -16.27 30.33 -28.33
CA ASP A 301 -16.46 31.45 -27.41
C ASP A 301 -15.63 31.27 -26.11
N ILE A 302 -15.52 30.02 -25.61
CA ILE A 302 -14.69 29.67 -24.45
C ILE A 302 -13.20 29.87 -24.76
N VAL A 303 -12.74 29.42 -25.96
CA VAL A 303 -11.35 29.62 -26.41
C VAL A 303 -11.07 31.09 -26.69
N GLU A 304 -12.01 31.82 -27.30
CA GLU A 304 -11.88 33.24 -27.54
C GLU A 304 -11.79 34.08 -26.26
N SER A 305 -12.52 33.68 -25.24
CA SER A 305 -12.42 34.30 -23.88
C SER A 305 -11.15 33.93 -23.14
N GLY A 306 -10.37 32.97 -23.58
CA GLY A 306 -9.15 32.49 -22.94
C GLY A 306 -9.41 31.59 -21.73
N LYS A 307 -10.65 31.15 -21.53
CA LYS A 307 -11.01 30.18 -20.48
C LYS A 307 -10.57 28.77 -20.81
N GLU A 308 -10.34 28.47 -22.08
CA GLU A 308 -9.86 27.17 -22.56
C GLU A 308 -8.81 27.37 -23.66
N SER A 309 -7.97 26.34 -23.87
CA SER A 309 -7.03 26.26 -24.98
C SER A 309 -7.12 24.88 -25.65
N LEU A 310 -6.69 24.82 -26.91
CA LEU A 310 -6.63 23.58 -27.65
C LEU A 310 -5.20 23.04 -27.68
N VAL A 311 -5.08 21.72 -27.62
CA VAL A 311 -3.81 21.02 -27.69
C VAL A 311 -3.92 19.90 -28.71
N GLN A 312 -2.99 19.88 -29.66
CA GLN A 312 -2.83 18.81 -30.62
C GLN A 312 -2.13 17.63 -29.94
N THR A 313 -2.72 16.44 -29.94
CA THR A 313 -2.22 15.31 -29.19
C THR A 313 -2.15 14.02 -29.98
N GLU A 314 -1.27 13.12 -29.56
CA GLU A 314 -1.24 11.73 -29.98
C GLU A 314 -0.96 10.82 -28.79
N PHE A 315 -1.75 9.76 -28.65
CA PHE A 315 -1.58 8.74 -27.60
C PHE A 315 -0.92 7.49 -28.16
N GLY A 316 0.14 7.06 -27.49
CA GLY A 316 0.77 5.76 -27.70
C GLY A 316 0.71 4.95 -26.40
N ILE A 317 0.20 3.73 -26.47
CA ILE A 317 0.15 2.79 -25.36
C ILE A 317 1.00 1.57 -25.74
N PHE A 318 2.03 1.27 -24.94
CA PHE A 318 3.01 0.23 -25.21
C PHE A 318 3.01 -0.77 -24.08
N LEU A 319 2.72 -2.04 -24.38
CA LEU A 319 2.77 -3.14 -23.40
C LEU A 319 3.92 -4.07 -23.75
N ASN A 320 4.66 -4.48 -22.74
CA ASN A 320 5.83 -5.34 -22.87
C ASN A 320 5.55 -6.68 -22.18
N LEU A 321 5.72 -7.78 -22.91
CA LEU A 321 5.42 -9.14 -22.43
C LEU A 321 6.64 -10.05 -22.63
N SER A 322 6.93 -10.88 -21.63
CA SER A 322 7.93 -11.95 -21.75
C SER A 322 7.33 -13.25 -22.32
N ASP A 323 6.01 -13.38 -22.28
CA ASP A 323 5.30 -14.58 -22.73
C ASP A 323 4.31 -14.27 -23.85
N LYS A 324 4.62 -14.79 -25.05
CA LYS A 324 3.80 -14.59 -26.24
C LYS A 324 2.40 -15.19 -26.13
N SER A 325 2.20 -16.22 -25.31
CA SER A 325 0.88 -16.87 -25.14
C SER A 325 -0.15 -15.95 -24.47
N LYS A 326 0.27 -14.93 -23.74
CA LYS A 326 -0.59 -13.97 -23.05
C LYS A 326 -1.14 -12.86 -23.96
N ILE A 327 -0.64 -12.73 -25.19
CA ILE A 327 -1.02 -11.64 -26.10
C ILE A 327 -2.55 -11.52 -26.27
N PRO A 328 -3.31 -12.60 -26.57
CA PRO A 328 -4.76 -12.48 -26.76
C PRO A 328 -5.48 -11.93 -25.53
N THR A 329 -5.09 -12.38 -24.34
CA THR A 329 -5.68 -11.92 -23.07
C THR A 329 -5.37 -10.43 -22.84
N VAL A 330 -4.12 -10.01 -23.03
CA VAL A 330 -3.70 -8.61 -22.88
C VAL A 330 -4.45 -7.68 -23.82
N VAL A 331 -4.63 -8.11 -25.06
CA VAL A 331 -5.41 -7.34 -26.05
C VAL A 331 -6.86 -7.18 -25.58
N GLN A 332 -7.50 -8.25 -25.11
CA GLN A 332 -8.86 -8.20 -24.57
C GLN A 332 -8.96 -7.29 -23.35
N ASP A 333 -8.00 -7.35 -22.43
CA ASP A 333 -7.98 -6.52 -21.23
C ASP A 333 -7.88 -5.02 -21.57
N VAL A 334 -7.01 -4.64 -22.52
CA VAL A 334 -6.90 -3.25 -22.97
C VAL A 334 -8.20 -2.76 -23.62
N TYR A 335 -8.79 -3.56 -24.52
CA TYR A 335 -10.07 -3.21 -25.14
C TYR A 335 -11.20 -3.15 -24.09
N GLY A 336 -11.21 -4.06 -23.12
CA GLY A 336 -12.20 -4.09 -22.06
C GLY A 336 -12.14 -2.86 -21.15
N VAL A 337 -10.94 -2.49 -20.68
CA VAL A 337 -10.75 -1.32 -19.82
C VAL A 337 -11.10 -0.03 -20.54
N LEU A 338 -10.58 0.18 -21.75
CA LEU A 338 -10.83 1.42 -22.51
C LEU A 338 -12.28 1.48 -22.99
N GLY A 339 -12.85 0.35 -23.44
CA GLY A 339 -14.24 0.25 -23.89
C GLY A 339 -15.27 0.57 -22.81
N LYS A 340 -14.97 0.28 -21.53
CA LYS A 340 -15.79 0.65 -20.36
C LYS A 340 -16.04 2.17 -20.30
N TYR A 341 -15.08 2.96 -20.76
CA TYR A 341 -15.15 4.44 -20.80
C TYR A 341 -15.48 4.97 -22.21
N GLY A 342 -15.93 4.14 -23.14
CA GLY A 342 -16.26 4.54 -24.50
C GLY A 342 -15.05 4.88 -25.38
N VAL A 343 -13.83 4.70 -24.89
CA VAL A 343 -12.60 4.94 -25.67
C VAL A 343 -12.39 3.85 -26.70
N ARG A 344 -12.02 4.23 -27.93
CA ARG A 344 -11.75 3.29 -29.03
C ARG A 344 -10.24 3.14 -29.27
N PRO A 345 -9.58 2.15 -28.65
CA PRO A 345 -8.20 1.84 -28.97
C PRO A 345 -8.09 1.15 -30.34
N VAL A 346 -6.90 1.24 -30.92
CA VAL A 346 -6.53 0.53 -32.15
C VAL A 346 -5.20 -0.18 -31.91
N LEU A 347 -5.20 -1.51 -31.99
CA LEU A 347 -3.96 -2.28 -32.07
C LEU A 347 -3.29 -1.95 -33.41
N GLU A 348 -2.09 -1.36 -33.36
CA GLU A 348 -1.41 -0.84 -34.55
C GLU A 348 -0.72 -1.97 -35.30
N GLU A 349 -0.97 -2.05 -36.59
CA GLU A 349 -0.31 -2.97 -37.50
C GLU A 349 0.61 -2.23 -38.47
N GLN A 350 0.05 -1.24 -39.16
CA GLN A 350 0.80 -0.46 -40.17
C GLN A 350 1.61 0.70 -39.53
N LEU A 351 1.09 1.30 -38.47
CA LEU A 351 1.72 2.43 -37.79
C LEU A 351 2.59 2.00 -36.61
N VAL A 352 2.85 0.71 -36.44
CA VAL A 352 3.59 0.19 -35.29
C VAL A 352 5.01 0.76 -35.18
N LEU A 353 5.75 0.79 -36.32
CA LEU A 353 7.12 1.35 -36.35
C LEU A 353 7.15 2.86 -36.09
N PRO A 354 6.38 3.67 -36.85
CA PRO A 354 6.29 5.09 -36.58
C PRO A 354 5.93 5.42 -35.14
N LYS A 355 4.98 4.72 -34.55
CA LYS A 355 4.60 4.91 -33.15
C LYS A 355 5.68 4.46 -32.17
N PHE A 356 6.29 3.31 -32.41
CA PHE A 356 7.39 2.83 -31.59
C PHE A 356 8.55 3.83 -31.53
N TRP A 357 8.99 4.32 -32.67
CA TRP A 357 10.04 5.34 -32.71
C TRP A 357 9.55 6.71 -32.23
N GLY A 358 8.31 7.06 -32.56
CA GLY A 358 7.70 8.33 -32.20
C GLY A 358 7.41 8.51 -30.72
N GLN A 359 7.46 7.44 -29.91
CA GLN A 359 7.29 7.56 -28.46
C GLN A 359 8.47 8.29 -27.79
N ALA A 360 9.65 8.19 -28.35
CA ALA A 360 10.85 8.79 -27.82
C ALA A 360 11.00 10.26 -28.23
N PRO A 361 11.63 11.11 -27.39
CA PRO A 361 11.93 12.49 -27.75
C PRO A 361 12.84 12.60 -28.97
N GLY A 362 12.68 13.70 -29.73
CA GLY A 362 13.48 13.97 -30.94
C GLY A 362 12.86 13.48 -32.24
N ARG A 363 11.66 12.92 -32.18
CA ARG A 363 10.83 12.55 -33.35
C ARG A 363 9.46 13.19 -33.20
N ASP A 364 9.30 14.42 -33.63
CA ASP A 364 8.14 15.28 -33.37
C ASP A 364 7.14 15.28 -34.54
N TYR A 365 6.54 14.12 -34.84
CA TYR A 365 5.48 13.94 -35.79
C TYR A 365 4.27 13.25 -35.19
N PHE A 366 3.10 13.46 -35.80
CA PHE A 366 1.85 12.82 -35.41
C PHE A 366 1.47 11.75 -36.41
N ASN A 367 1.08 10.56 -35.92
CA ASN A 367 0.53 9.47 -36.74
C ASN A 367 -1.00 9.39 -36.63
N ARG A 368 -1.52 9.60 -35.41
CA ARG A 368 -2.95 9.72 -35.12
C ARG A 368 -3.18 10.96 -34.25
N GLU A 369 -3.45 12.04 -34.96
CA GLU A 369 -3.67 13.32 -34.32
C GLU A 369 -5.08 13.41 -33.74
N LEU A 370 -5.17 13.87 -32.49
CA LEU A 370 -6.39 14.23 -31.78
C LEU A 370 -6.26 15.67 -31.30
N LEU A 371 -7.33 16.44 -31.41
CA LEU A 371 -7.38 17.80 -30.86
C LEU A 371 -8.22 17.77 -29.57
N LEU A 372 -7.60 18.08 -28.45
CA LEU A 372 -8.22 18.06 -27.12
C LEU A 372 -8.24 19.48 -26.53
N THR A 373 -9.16 19.71 -25.60
CA THR A 373 -9.11 20.86 -24.71
C THR A 373 -8.05 20.68 -23.63
N SER A 374 -7.58 21.76 -23.01
CA SER A 374 -6.65 21.68 -21.90
C SER A 374 -7.22 20.92 -20.69
N GLU A 375 -8.53 21.01 -20.43
CA GLU A 375 -9.20 20.25 -19.39
C GLU A 375 -9.18 18.74 -19.68
N ASN A 376 -9.55 18.35 -20.90
CA ASN A 376 -9.53 16.94 -21.30
C ASN A 376 -8.13 16.31 -21.25
N LEU A 377 -7.12 17.07 -21.68
CA LEU A 377 -5.75 16.59 -21.58
C LEU A 377 -5.29 16.46 -20.12
N ALA A 378 -5.70 17.38 -19.26
CA ALA A 378 -5.41 17.33 -17.83
C ALA A 378 -6.02 16.10 -17.15
N ASP A 379 -7.25 15.72 -17.53
CA ASP A 379 -7.92 14.51 -17.04
C ASP A 379 -7.29 13.22 -17.60
N LEU A 380 -6.86 13.22 -18.86
CA LEU A 380 -6.18 12.07 -19.47
C LEU A 380 -4.72 11.90 -19.00
N CYS A 381 -4.17 12.89 -18.28
CA CYS A 381 -2.82 12.83 -17.73
C CYS A 381 -2.83 13.13 -16.23
N PRO A 382 -3.52 12.30 -15.40
CA PRO A 382 -3.65 12.55 -13.98
C PRO A 382 -2.32 12.41 -13.22
N MET A 383 -1.36 11.65 -13.75
CA MET A 383 -0.05 11.38 -13.15
C MET A 383 -0.18 10.92 -11.70
N THR A 384 -1.04 9.93 -11.49
CA THR A 384 -1.38 9.42 -10.16
C THR A 384 -0.22 8.65 -9.55
N LYS A 385 0.18 9.03 -8.35
CA LYS A 385 1.23 8.33 -7.59
C LYS A 385 0.67 7.02 -7.04
N ALA A 386 1.37 5.94 -7.31
CA ALA A 386 1.11 4.69 -6.62
C ALA A 386 1.70 4.76 -5.21
N GLU A 387 0.87 4.52 -4.20
CA GLU A 387 1.33 4.47 -2.82
C GLU A 387 2.26 3.27 -2.63
N THR A 388 3.46 3.53 -2.11
CA THR A 388 4.50 2.50 -1.89
C THR A 388 4.63 2.09 -0.43
N GLY A 389 3.93 2.79 0.49
CA GLY A 389 4.07 2.58 1.92
C GLY A 389 5.44 2.96 2.44
N ILE A 390 5.80 2.38 3.59
CA ILE A 390 7.06 2.64 4.27
C ILE A 390 7.97 1.42 4.09
N ASN A 391 9.13 1.63 3.49
CA ASN A 391 10.05 0.56 3.12
C ASN A 391 11.16 0.31 4.16
N ARG A 392 11.15 1.04 5.27
CA ARG A 392 12.11 0.92 6.36
C ARG A 392 11.41 0.81 7.71
N CYS A 393 11.98 0.10 8.65
CA CYS A 393 11.46 -0.05 10.02
C CYS A 393 12.56 0.31 11.02
N ASP A 394 12.18 0.94 12.13
CA ASP A 394 13.15 1.21 13.22
C ASP A 394 13.67 -0.07 13.89
N TRP A 395 13.04 -1.21 13.63
CA TRP A 395 13.48 -2.52 14.09
C TRP A 395 14.52 -3.17 13.18
N GLY A 396 14.66 -2.67 11.92
CA GLY A 396 15.61 -3.18 10.91
C GLY A 396 15.47 -2.45 9.58
N GLU A 397 16.33 -2.78 8.62
CA GLU A 397 16.47 -2.08 7.34
C GLU A 397 15.31 -2.34 6.34
N ARG A 398 14.36 -3.21 6.67
CA ARG A 398 13.28 -3.64 5.76
C ARG A 398 11.91 -3.41 6.38
N PRO A 399 10.83 -3.33 5.59
CA PRO A 399 9.48 -3.38 6.12
C PRO A 399 9.16 -4.77 6.69
N VAL A 400 8.09 -4.86 7.45
CA VAL A 400 7.56 -6.16 7.95
C VAL A 400 7.22 -7.07 6.77
N CYS A 401 6.45 -6.55 5.81
CA CYS A 401 6.09 -7.22 4.58
C CYS A 401 5.65 -6.21 3.53
N TYR A 402 5.45 -6.70 2.30
CA TYR A 402 4.77 -5.96 1.25
C TYR A 402 3.38 -6.57 1.01
N PHE A 403 2.39 -5.71 0.79
CA PHE A 403 1.08 -6.09 0.29
C PHE A 403 0.87 -5.52 -1.12
N PRO A 404 0.18 -6.24 -2.02
CA PRO A 404 -0.25 -5.62 -3.26
C PRO A 404 -1.27 -4.51 -2.97
N SER A 405 -1.03 -3.29 -3.45
CA SER A 405 -2.03 -2.22 -3.40
C SER A 405 -3.07 -2.40 -4.50
N VAL A 406 -4.31 -2.03 -4.23
CA VAL A 406 -5.41 -2.19 -5.19
C VAL A 406 -5.82 -0.81 -5.72
N PRO A 407 -6.04 -0.65 -7.01
CA PRO A 407 -6.02 -1.65 -8.10
C PRO A 407 -4.64 -1.86 -8.74
N SER A 408 -3.63 -1.06 -8.41
CA SER A 408 -2.37 -0.98 -9.15
C SER A 408 -1.48 -2.24 -9.08
N GLY A 409 -1.68 -3.11 -8.08
CA GLY A 409 -0.82 -4.27 -7.81
C GLY A 409 0.59 -3.91 -7.35
N ASN A 410 0.87 -2.64 -7.06
CA ASN A 410 2.19 -2.20 -6.60
C ASN A 410 2.48 -2.71 -5.19
N PRO A 411 3.73 -3.06 -4.87
CA PRO A 411 4.10 -3.47 -3.52
C PRO A 411 4.01 -2.28 -2.57
N PHE A 412 3.13 -2.40 -1.60
CA PHE A 412 2.99 -1.46 -0.51
C PHE A 412 3.74 -1.97 0.72
N GLY A 413 4.80 -1.28 1.13
CA GLY A 413 5.60 -1.64 2.30
C GLY A 413 4.86 -1.34 3.59
N PHE A 414 4.62 -2.39 4.39
CA PHE A 414 4.01 -2.26 5.71
C PHE A 414 5.05 -2.41 6.81
N THR A 415 5.00 -1.51 7.80
CA THR A 415 5.81 -1.61 9.02
C THR A 415 5.02 -1.15 10.24
N PHE A 416 5.34 -1.72 11.40
CA PHE A 416 4.77 -1.26 12.68
C PHE A 416 5.43 0.03 13.16
N HIS A 417 6.75 0.08 13.16
CA HIS A 417 7.54 1.13 13.83
C HIS A 417 8.45 1.84 12.84
N ALA A 418 8.14 3.08 12.52
CA ALA A 418 8.86 3.88 11.54
C ALA A 418 8.97 5.36 11.97
N THR A 419 9.42 5.59 13.19
CA THR A 419 9.46 6.94 13.77
C THR A 419 10.48 7.86 13.09
N ALA A 420 11.48 7.29 12.41
CA ALA A 420 12.45 8.04 11.64
C ALA A 420 11.86 8.62 10.34
N GLU A 421 10.86 7.94 9.76
CA GLU A 421 10.25 8.36 8.49
C GLU A 421 8.96 9.16 8.67
N ASP A 422 8.02 8.68 9.52
CA ASP A 422 6.70 9.29 9.61
C ASP A 422 6.35 9.90 10.96
N GLN A 423 7.22 9.76 11.96
CA GLN A 423 7.05 10.24 13.35
C GLN A 423 5.75 9.77 14.04
N ALA A 424 5.00 8.86 13.43
CA ALA A 424 3.74 8.36 13.95
C ALA A 424 3.93 7.43 15.15
N PRO A 425 2.97 7.38 16.09
CA PRO A 425 2.90 6.30 17.07
C PRO A 425 2.84 4.94 16.39
N PRO A 426 3.61 3.94 16.88
CA PRO A 426 3.74 2.64 16.20
C PRO A 426 2.59 1.68 16.52
N HIS A 427 1.42 2.19 16.85
CA HIS A 427 0.29 1.36 17.27
C HIS A 427 -0.70 1.15 16.13
N CYS A 428 -1.22 -0.07 16.06
CA CYS A 428 -2.13 -0.52 15.03
C CYS A 428 -3.46 -0.97 15.63
N VAL A 429 -4.53 -0.75 14.90
CA VAL A 429 -5.84 -1.35 15.19
C VAL A 429 -6.41 -2.00 13.94
N VAL A 430 -7.19 -3.07 14.15
CA VAL A 430 -7.98 -3.69 13.08
C VAL A 430 -9.44 -3.76 13.51
N PHE A 431 -10.32 -3.32 12.61
CA PHE A 431 -11.78 -3.44 12.74
C PHE A 431 -12.25 -4.50 11.76
N ALA A 432 -12.70 -5.62 12.27
CA ALA A 432 -12.95 -6.81 11.48
C ALA A 432 -14.12 -7.64 12.03
N PRO A 433 -15.24 -7.74 11.32
CA PRO A 433 -16.34 -8.60 11.73
C PRO A 433 -15.91 -10.06 11.91
N THR A 434 -16.66 -10.82 12.70
CA THR A 434 -16.37 -12.23 12.91
C THR A 434 -16.37 -13.00 11.58
N GLY A 435 -15.29 -13.76 11.34
CA GLY A 435 -15.13 -14.54 10.11
C GLY A 435 -14.54 -13.79 8.91
N SER A 436 -14.19 -12.50 9.03
CA SER A 436 -13.60 -11.71 7.95
C SER A 436 -12.14 -12.05 7.63
N GLY A 437 -11.45 -12.78 8.51
CA GLY A 437 -10.03 -13.13 8.34
C GLY A 437 -9.06 -12.38 9.25
N LYS A 438 -9.56 -11.70 10.28
CA LYS A 438 -8.79 -10.96 11.29
C LYS A 438 -7.55 -11.72 11.79
N THR A 439 -7.77 -12.91 12.34
CA THR A 439 -6.70 -13.76 12.91
C THR A 439 -5.67 -14.16 11.85
N VAL A 440 -6.10 -14.41 10.60
CA VAL A 440 -5.21 -14.75 9.49
C VAL A 440 -4.28 -13.58 9.17
N LEU A 441 -4.79 -12.35 9.10
CA LEU A 441 -3.98 -11.14 8.92
C LEU A 441 -2.97 -10.95 10.06
N ILE A 442 -3.42 -11.09 11.32
CA ILE A 442 -2.56 -10.96 12.50
C ILE A 442 -1.41 -11.97 12.45
N LEU A 443 -1.72 -13.26 12.25
CA LEU A 443 -0.71 -14.31 12.22
C LEU A 443 0.23 -14.19 11.02
N HIS A 444 -0.27 -13.73 9.88
CA HIS A 444 0.57 -13.40 8.75
C HIS A 444 1.57 -12.29 9.11
N LEU A 445 1.12 -11.17 9.67
CA LEU A 445 1.98 -10.06 10.09
C LEU A 445 3.00 -10.49 11.15
N VAL A 446 2.60 -11.34 12.11
CA VAL A 446 3.51 -11.92 13.10
C VAL A 446 4.59 -12.78 12.46
N SER A 447 4.19 -13.66 11.51
CA SER A 447 5.12 -14.51 10.77
C SER A 447 6.17 -13.68 10.04
N GLN A 448 5.70 -12.66 9.31
CA GLN A 448 6.54 -11.76 8.53
C GLN A 448 7.49 -10.94 9.42
N ALA A 449 6.99 -10.45 10.56
CA ALA A 449 7.80 -9.69 11.52
C ALA A 449 8.87 -10.54 12.20
N LEU A 450 8.52 -11.76 12.65
CA LEU A 450 9.47 -12.70 13.25
C LEU A 450 10.56 -13.14 12.26
N ALA A 451 10.21 -13.26 10.98
CA ALA A 451 11.17 -13.56 9.93
C ALA A 451 12.08 -12.37 9.60
N ALA A 452 11.52 -11.14 9.61
CA ALA A 452 12.27 -9.93 9.26
C ALA A 452 13.23 -9.46 10.35
N TYR A 453 12.88 -9.64 11.64
CA TYR A 453 13.59 -9.04 12.77
C TYR A 453 14.02 -10.11 13.79
N PRO A 454 15.29 -10.53 13.79
CA PRO A 454 15.79 -11.59 14.67
C PRO A 454 15.65 -11.29 16.18
N ASP A 455 15.74 -10.01 16.55
CA ASP A 455 15.70 -9.57 17.96
C ASP A 455 14.28 -9.26 18.46
N LEU A 456 13.26 -9.37 17.59
CA LEU A 456 11.88 -9.05 17.93
C LEU A 456 11.31 -10.04 18.93
N SER A 457 10.71 -9.51 20.00
CA SER A 457 9.88 -10.26 20.94
C SER A 457 8.41 -10.01 20.65
N VAL A 458 7.62 -11.06 20.48
CA VAL A 458 6.18 -10.99 20.24
C VAL A 458 5.44 -11.58 21.43
N PHE A 459 4.48 -10.81 21.93
CA PHE A 459 3.58 -11.19 23.01
C PHE A 459 2.15 -11.17 22.49
N MET A 460 1.42 -12.25 22.68
CA MET A 460 0.06 -12.34 22.15
C MET A 460 -0.90 -12.82 23.25
N LEU A 461 -2.01 -12.13 23.39
CA LEU A 461 -3.09 -12.49 24.29
C LEU A 461 -4.17 -13.20 23.47
N ASP A 462 -4.32 -14.50 23.68
CA ASP A 462 -5.22 -15.40 22.97
C ASP A 462 -6.39 -15.81 23.87
N ARG A 463 -7.62 -15.51 23.45
CA ARG A 463 -8.81 -15.79 24.24
C ARG A 463 -9.33 -17.21 24.09
N ASP A 464 -9.28 -17.75 22.87
CA ASP A 464 -10.02 -18.97 22.50
C ASP A 464 -9.11 -20.14 22.07
N ASN A 465 -7.84 -20.14 22.50
CA ASN A 465 -6.81 -21.11 22.12
C ASN A 465 -6.65 -21.24 20.58
N GLY A 466 -6.87 -20.12 19.88
CA GLY A 466 -6.90 -20.05 18.41
C GLY A 466 -5.54 -20.22 17.76
N VAL A 467 -4.43 -19.93 18.49
CA VAL A 467 -3.10 -19.82 17.89
C VAL A 467 -2.09 -20.83 18.42
N THR A 468 -2.55 -21.86 19.14
CA THR A 468 -1.67 -22.88 19.76
C THR A 468 -0.80 -23.59 18.74
N VAL A 469 -1.39 -24.05 17.63
CA VAL A 469 -0.67 -24.76 16.55
C VAL A 469 0.39 -23.85 15.92
N PHE A 470 0.01 -22.61 15.60
CA PHE A 470 0.94 -21.63 15.04
C PHE A 470 2.13 -21.40 15.98
N THR A 471 1.85 -21.23 17.26
CA THR A 471 2.88 -21.01 18.29
C THR A 471 3.90 -22.15 18.34
N ASP A 472 3.42 -23.38 18.29
CA ASP A 472 4.27 -24.56 18.28
C ASP A 472 5.15 -24.65 17.02
N LEU A 473 4.57 -24.45 15.83
CA LEU A 473 5.29 -24.49 14.57
C LEU A 473 6.36 -23.38 14.43
N VAL A 474 6.12 -22.23 15.03
CA VAL A 474 7.09 -21.12 15.10
C VAL A 474 8.18 -21.39 16.15
N GLY A 475 8.00 -22.36 17.05
CA GLY A 475 8.89 -22.63 18.17
C GLY A 475 8.76 -21.65 19.32
N GLY A 476 7.58 -21.02 19.46
CA GLY A 476 7.20 -20.15 20.57
C GLY A 476 6.79 -20.93 21.83
N THR A 477 6.31 -20.23 22.83
CA THR A 477 5.73 -20.83 24.04
C THR A 477 4.27 -20.40 24.17
N TYR A 478 3.38 -21.38 24.28
CA TYR A 478 1.99 -21.16 24.64
C TYR A 478 1.80 -21.36 26.13
N HIS A 479 1.55 -20.28 26.84
CA HIS A 479 1.34 -20.25 28.27
C HIS A 479 -0.14 -20.46 28.59
N GLN A 480 -0.54 -21.71 28.87
CA GLN A 480 -1.90 -22.01 29.31
C GLN A 480 -2.09 -21.63 30.78
N ILE A 481 -2.91 -20.62 31.01
CA ILE A 481 -3.27 -20.22 32.39
C ILE A 481 -4.42 -21.10 32.84
N SER A 482 -4.15 -22.11 33.67
CA SER A 482 -5.15 -23.08 34.14
C SER A 482 -4.87 -23.50 35.59
N GLN A 483 -5.89 -24.09 36.26
CA GLN A 483 -5.81 -24.55 37.63
C GLN A 483 -4.73 -25.63 37.83
N ASP A 484 -4.56 -26.50 36.83
CA ASP A 484 -3.62 -27.62 36.83
C ASP A 484 -2.38 -27.32 35.95
N GLY A 485 -2.19 -26.05 35.54
CA GLY A 485 -1.11 -25.63 34.68
C GLY A 485 0.26 -25.63 35.36
N GLU A 486 1.31 -25.84 34.57
CA GLU A 486 2.70 -25.81 35.03
C GLU A 486 3.20 -24.41 35.42
N ILE A 487 2.42 -23.37 35.14
CA ILE A 487 2.82 -21.97 35.34
C ILE A 487 2.43 -21.55 36.74
N SER A 488 3.45 -21.22 37.52
CA SER A 488 3.32 -20.66 38.85
C SER A 488 3.56 -19.16 38.80
N LEU A 489 2.54 -18.36 39.10
CA LEU A 489 2.62 -16.91 39.16
C LEU A 489 2.75 -16.43 40.62
N ASN A 490 3.68 -15.54 40.86
CA ASN A 490 3.81 -14.86 42.12
C ASN A 490 4.24 -13.40 41.92
N PRO A 491 3.30 -12.44 41.92
CA PRO A 491 3.62 -11.02 41.74
C PRO A 491 4.59 -10.45 42.77
N PHE A 492 4.62 -11.04 43.99
CA PHE A 492 5.50 -10.62 45.08
C PHE A 492 6.93 -11.18 44.98
N ASP A 493 7.18 -12.12 44.05
CA ASP A 493 8.53 -12.60 43.75
C ASP A 493 9.30 -11.59 42.89
N CYS A 494 9.36 -10.34 43.32
CA CYS A 494 9.94 -9.20 42.59
C CYS A 494 10.97 -8.44 43.43
N GLY A 495 11.66 -7.50 42.82
CA GLY A 495 12.65 -6.63 43.47
C GLY A 495 12.03 -5.57 44.39
N PRO A 496 12.84 -4.89 45.21
CA PRO A 496 12.36 -3.96 46.24
C PRO A 496 11.71 -2.67 45.64
N GLY A 497 11.93 -2.33 44.37
CA GLY A 497 11.38 -1.12 43.77
C GLY A 497 9.94 -1.24 43.23
N GLU A 498 9.30 -2.40 43.36
CA GLU A 498 8.02 -2.71 42.69
C GLU A 498 6.77 -2.40 43.55
N ALA A 499 6.92 -1.77 44.72
CA ALA A 499 5.82 -1.54 45.64
C ALA A 499 4.63 -0.78 45.01
N THR A 500 4.88 0.20 44.18
CA THR A 500 3.81 0.95 43.50
C THR A 500 3.03 0.06 42.51
N THR A 501 3.73 -0.80 41.78
CA THR A 501 3.14 -1.76 40.85
C THR A 501 2.29 -2.78 41.62
N LEU A 502 2.80 -3.29 42.71
CA LEU A 502 2.09 -4.24 43.58
C LEU A 502 0.85 -3.62 44.24
N ASN A 503 0.92 -2.36 44.67
CA ASN A 503 -0.25 -1.66 45.19
C ASN A 503 -1.37 -1.56 44.14
N LEU A 504 -1.03 -1.22 42.91
CA LEU A 504 -2.01 -1.14 41.80
C LEU A 504 -2.53 -2.53 41.45
N PHE A 505 -1.64 -3.54 41.38
CA PHE A 505 -2.03 -4.93 41.18
C PHE A 505 -3.06 -5.40 42.22
N MET A 506 -2.80 -5.15 43.48
CA MET A 506 -3.72 -5.53 44.57
C MET A 506 -5.04 -4.77 44.53
N GLN A 507 -5.03 -3.49 44.15
CA GLN A 507 -6.26 -2.72 43.95
C GLN A 507 -7.13 -3.31 42.81
N ILE A 508 -6.52 -3.70 41.69
CA ILE A 508 -7.21 -4.35 40.57
C ILE A 508 -7.74 -5.72 41.02
N LEU A 509 -6.89 -6.54 41.67
CA LEU A 509 -7.21 -7.89 42.07
C LEU A 509 -8.43 -7.92 43.04
N THR A 510 -8.46 -7.01 44.01
CA THR A 510 -9.52 -6.94 45.02
C THR A 510 -10.64 -5.99 44.68
N ASN A 511 -10.61 -5.35 43.50
CA ASN A 511 -11.55 -4.29 43.13
C ASN A 511 -11.74 -3.26 44.26
N ALA A 512 -10.63 -2.66 44.70
CA ALA A 512 -10.66 -1.70 45.81
C ALA A 512 -11.28 -0.37 45.39
N GLU A 513 -12.34 0.04 46.10
CA GLU A 513 -13.11 1.23 45.76
C GLU A 513 -12.84 2.39 46.72
N THR A 514 -12.66 2.08 48.03
CA THR A 514 -12.54 3.09 49.07
C THR A 514 -11.08 3.45 49.40
N GLU A 515 -10.84 4.64 49.92
CA GLU A 515 -9.51 5.07 50.35
C GLU A 515 -9.00 4.24 51.54
N GLU A 516 -9.90 3.71 52.34
CA GLU A 516 -9.58 2.81 53.47
C GLU A 516 -8.99 1.49 52.90
N GLU A 517 -9.67 0.85 51.94
CA GLU A 517 -9.17 -0.34 51.26
C GLU A 517 -7.81 -0.11 50.60
N LYS A 518 -7.63 1.03 49.96
CA LYS A 518 -6.33 1.39 49.35
C LYS A 518 -5.23 1.61 50.40
N LYS A 519 -5.58 2.13 51.58
CA LYS A 519 -4.63 2.27 52.69
C LYS A 519 -4.23 0.90 53.22
N ASP A 520 -5.19 0.00 53.41
CA ASP A 520 -4.92 -1.37 53.89
C ASP A 520 -4.05 -2.13 52.87
N ILE A 521 -4.28 -1.98 51.59
CA ILE A 521 -3.45 -2.53 50.51
C ILE A 521 -2.01 -2.00 50.63
N ARG A 522 -1.81 -0.69 50.83
CA ARG A 522 -0.46 -0.13 50.97
C ARG A 522 0.28 -0.72 52.18
N ILE A 523 -0.41 -0.90 53.30
CA ILE A 523 0.15 -1.53 54.51
C ILE A 523 0.49 -3.01 54.22
N PHE A 524 -0.44 -3.77 53.63
CA PHE A 524 -0.24 -5.17 53.29
C PHE A 524 0.96 -5.36 52.37
N VAL A 525 1.06 -4.59 51.28
CA VAL A 525 2.18 -4.64 50.30
C VAL A 525 3.50 -4.26 50.98
N SER A 526 3.51 -3.21 51.81
CA SER A 526 4.71 -2.79 52.53
C SER A 526 5.23 -3.86 53.47
N GLU A 527 4.36 -4.48 54.23
CA GLU A 527 4.74 -5.55 55.20
C GLU A 527 5.14 -6.82 54.43
N MET A 528 4.45 -7.17 53.35
CA MET A 528 4.83 -8.30 52.51
C MET A 528 6.23 -8.12 51.92
N MET A 529 6.58 -6.94 51.47
CA MET A 529 7.89 -6.63 50.87
C MET A 529 9.04 -6.65 51.87
N LYS A 530 8.76 -6.55 53.17
CA LYS A 530 9.77 -6.74 54.24
C LYS A 530 10.14 -8.22 54.47
N GLN A 531 9.26 -9.15 54.05
CA GLN A 531 9.53 -10.57 54.18
C GLN A 531 10.65 -11.03 53.25
N PRO A 532 11.40 -12.09 53.61
CA PRO A 532 12.33 -12.73 52.69
C PRO A 532 11.62 -13.15 51.38
N ARG A 533 12.25 -12.96 50.24
CA ARG A 533 11.66 -13.15 48.93
C ARG A 533 10.98 -14.51 48.73
N PHE A 534 11.57 -15.58 49.24
CA PHE A 534 11.04 -16.94 49.13
C PHE A 534 9.80 -17.20 50.00
N ASN A 535 9.47 -16.28 50.94
CA ASN A 535 8.30 -16.37 51.79
C ASN A 535 7.14 -15.47 51.36
N ARG A 536 7.32 -14.66 50.32
CA ARG A 536 6.32 -13.67 49.90
C ARG A 536 5.16 -14.31 49.15
N ARG A 537 4.23 -14.93 49.90
CA ARG A 537 2.99 -15.52 49.37
C ARG A 537 1.79 -14.90 50.08
N MET A 538 0.76 -14.52 49.31
CA MET A 538 -0.44 -13.87 49.87
C MET A 538 -1.16 -14.77 50.87
N ASP A 539 -1.29 -16.06 50.60
CA ASP A 539 -1.97 -17.04 51.46
C ASP A 539 -1.26 -17.27 52.82
N TRP A 540 0.05 -17.15 52.89
CA TRP A 540 0.82 -17.34 54.12
C TRP A 540 0.66 -16.16 55.08
N TYR A 541 0.71 -14.92 54.56
CA TYR A 541 0.73 -13.71 55.37
C TYR A 541 -0.60 -12.97 55.46
N ALA A 542 -1.65 -13.46 54.77
CA ALA A 542 -2.92 -12.77 54.69
C ALA A 542 -3.59 -12.62 56.09
N ASN A 543 -3.42 -13.61 56.97
CA ASN A 543 -3.99 -13.55 58.32
C ASN A 543 -3.30 -12.53 59.23
N GLU A 544 -2.00 -12.30 59.00
CA GLU A 544 -1.17 -11.40 59.81
C GLU A 544 -1.15 -9.97 59.26
N LEU A 545 -1.08 -9.84 57.92
CA LEU A 545 -0.83 -8.58 57.24
C LEU A 545 -2.10 -7.90 56.67
N ALA A 546 -3.20 -8.62 56.58
CA ALA A 546 -4.50 -8.10 56.18
C ALA A 546 -5.51 -8.30 57.31
N PRO A 547 -5.46 -7.46 58.37
CA PRO A 547 -6.41 -7.52 59.47
C PRO A 547 -7.84 -7.24 58.98
N HIS A 548 -8.82 -7.35 59.86
CA HIS A 548 -10.25 -7.28 59.60
C HIS A 548 -10.67 -6.09 58.69
N GLY A 549 -11.77 -6.25 57.98
CA GLY A 549 -12.37 -5.22 57.13
C GLY A 549 -12.65 -5.68 55.69
N ARG A 550 -13.19 -4.78 54.87
CA ARG A 550 -13.60 -5.08 53.50
C ARG A 550 -12.46 -5.57 52.60
N PHE A 551 -11.26 -5.05 52.78
CA PHE A 551 -10.09 -5.53 52.04
C PHE A 551 -9.82 -7.02 52.32
N ARG A 552 -9.88 -7.42 53.59
CA ARG A 552 -9.71 -8.81 54.00
C ARG A 552 -10.75 -9.74 53.37
N GLU A 553 -12.02 -9.34 53.36
CA GLU A 553 -13.10 -10.11 52.75
C GLU A 553 -12.88 -10.30 51.25
N LYS A 554 -12.48 -9.23 50.55
CA LYS A 554 -12.17 -9.29 49.13
C LYS A 554 -10.93 -10.14 48.83
N LEU A 555 -9.94 -10.16 49.73
CA LEU A 555 -8.72 -10.94 49.57
C LEU A 555 -8.97 -12.46 49.78
N GLU A 556 -9.97 -12.84 50.54
CA GLU A 556 -10.25 -14.26 50.85
C GLU A 556 -10.50 -15.11 49.61
N LYS A 557 -11.15 -14.56 48.58
CA LYS A 557 -11.34 -15.21 47.30
C LYS A 557 -10.02 -15.64 46.62
N TRP A 558 -8.92 -14.96 46.90
CA TRP A 558 -7.61 -15.14 46.28
C TRP A 558 -6.64 -15.98 47.10
N ILE A 559 -7.02 -16.34 48.33
CA ILE A 559 -6.14 -17.05 49.27
C ILE A 559 -6.76 -18.31 49.88
N LYS A 560 -8.09 -18.49 49.82
CA LYS A 560 -8.80 -19.63 50.40
C LYS A 560 -9.42 -20.54 49.35
N GLY A 561 -9.39 -21.86 49.62
CA GLY A 561 -10.02 -22.88 48.78
C GLY A 561 -9.12 -23.43 47.68
N ASP A 562 -9.62 -24.47 47.01
CA ASP A 562 -8.95 -25.14 45.91
C ASP A 562 -9.52 -24.67 44.55
N THR A 563 -9.55 -23.36 44.35
CA THR A 563 -10.08 -22.71 43.14
C THR A 563 -8.94 -22.18 42.31
N LEU A 564 -9.19 -21.95 40.99
CA LEU A 564 -8.25 -21.30 40.12
C LEU A 564 -7.79 -19.94 40.69
N ASN A 565 -8.72 -19.16 41.24
CA ASN A 565 -8.42 -17.85 41.80
C ASN A 565 -7.44 -17.94 43.00
N ALA A 566 -7.62 -18.90 43.89
CA ALA A 566 -6.74 -19.09 45.04
C ALA A 566 -5.34 -19.57 44.64
N LYS A 567 -5.21 -20.30 43.53
CA LYS A 567 -3.92 -20.81 43.03
C LYS A 567 -3.20 -19.84 42.10
N LEU A 568 -3.92 -18.98 41.41
CA LEU A 568 -3.42 -18.19 40.28
C LEU A 568 -2.17 -17.35 40.60
N PHE A 569 -2.13 -16.68 41.76
CA PHE A 569 -1.04 -15.78 42.18
C PHE A 569 -0.31 -16.18 43.45
N ASN A 570 -0.51 -17.40 43.94
CA ASN A 570 0.11 -17.90 45.16
C ASN A 570 1.22 -18.94 44.91
N GLY A 571 1.89 -18.83 43.80
CA GLY A 571 3.03 -19.68 43.47
C GLY A 571 4.20 -19.49 44.44
N ASN A 572 4.97 -20.55 44.69
CA ASN A 572 6.19 -20.46 45.53
C ASN A 572 7.23 -19.53 44.87
N ARG A 573 7.29 -19.53 43.54
CA ARG A 573 8.14 -18.66 42.75
C ARG A 573 7.38 -18.26 41.49
N ASP A 574 7.78 -17.16 40.94
CA ASP A 574 7.32 -16.77 39.63
C ASP A 574 8.11 -17.49 38.53
N THR A 575 7.48 -18.45 37.87
CA THR A 575 8.12 -19.24 36.81
C THR A 575 7.94 -18.68 35.43
N LEU A 576 7.11 -17.61 35.27
CA LEU A 576 6.86 -16.98 34.00
C LEU A 576 8.04 -16.14 33.52
N ASP A 577 8.82 -16.69 32.61
CA ASP A 577 9.94 -16.02 31.96
C ASP A 577 9.64 -15.74 30.50
N VAL A 578 9.29 -14.49 30.18
CA VAL A 578 8.95 -14.02 28.82
C VAL A 578 10.18 -13.70 27.97
N SER A 579 11.39 -13.82 28.51
CA SER A 579 12.63 -13.50 27.78
C SER A 579 13.22 -14.68 27.00
N LYS A 580 12.83 -15.92 27.34
CA LYS A 580 13.41 -17.14 26.78
C LYS A 580 13.06 -17.39 25.31
N LYS A 581 11.86 -17.02 24.88
CA LYS A 581 11.36 -17.25 23.54
C LYS A 581 10.94 -15.94 22.88
N ARG A 582 11.08 -15.89 21.58
CA ARG A 582 10.69 -14.72 20.78
C ARG A 582 9.18 -14.55 20.67
N LEU A 583 8.43 -15.65 20.65
CA LEU A 583 6.96 -15.66 20.65
C LEU A 583 6.46 -16.25 21.97
N ASN A 584 5.73 -15.45 22.73
CA ASN A 584 5.05 -15.83 23.96
C ASN A 584 3.55 -15.57 23.79
N VAL A 585 2.75 -16.61 23.86
CA VAL A 585 1.29 -16.53 23.75
C VAL A 585 0.67 -16.90 25.09
N PHE A 586 -0.31 -16.13 25.54
CA PHE A 586 -1.01 -16.34 26.81
C PHE A 586 -2.45 -16.71 26.55
N GLY A 587 -2.80 -17.96 26.83
CA GLY A 587 -4.17 -18.49 26.74
C GLY A 587 -4.99 -18.09 27.97
N LEU A 588 -6.10 -17.39 27.74
CA LEU A 588 -6.89 -16.71 28.77
C LEU A 588 -8.26 -17.35 29.02
N ASP A 589 -8.54 -18.47 28.38
CA ASP A 589 -9.84 -19.16 28.43
C ASP A 589 -10.37 -19.37 29.84
N ASN A 590 -9.51 -19.78 30.75
CA ASN A 590 -9.92 -20.17 32.09
C ASN A 590 -10.16 -19.00 33.06
N VAL A 591 -9.78 -17.78 32.69
CA VAL A 591 -9.94 -16.55 33.50
C VAL A 591 -10.91 -15.56 32.89
N LYS A 592 -11.39 -15.80 31.69
CA LYS A 592 -12.23 -14.84 30.93
C LYS A 592 -13.56 -14.51 31.59
N ASP A 593 -14.11 -15.44 32.38
CA ASP A 593 -15.42 -15.28 33.03
C ASP A 593 -15.32 -14.55 34.38
N ASP A 594 -14.12 -14.37 34.95
CA ASP A 594 -13.87 -13.57 36.13
C ASP A 594 -13.16 -12.27 35.78
N ALA A 595 -13.89 -11.17 35.70
CA ALA A 595 -13.39 -9.87 35.26
C ALA A 595 -12.20 -9.37 36.10
N ASN A 596 -12.20 -9.64 37.43
CA ASN A 596 -11.11 -9.22 38.33
C ASN A 596 -9.87 -10.10 38.11
N ALA A 597 -10.05 -11.41 37.94
CA ALA A 597 -8.95 -12.34 37.63
C ALA A 597 -8.30 -11.97 36.28
N ALA A 598 -9.12 -11.79 35.28
CA ALA A 598 -8.65 -11.37 33.97
C ALA A 598 -7.89 -10.04 34.04
N ALA A 599 -8.48 -9.02 34.68
CA ALA A 599 -7.86 -7.70 34.82
C ALA A 599 -6.51 -7.75 35.57
N ALA A 600 -6.45 -8.46 36.68
CA ALA A 600 -5.20 -8.60 37.47
C ALA A 600 -4.13 -9.38 36.68
N LEU A 601 -4.51 -10.44 35.99
CA LEU A 601 -3.59 -11.22 35.16
C LEU A 601 -3.04 -10.37 34.01
N PHE A 602 -3.91 -9.63 33.30
CA PHE A 602 -3.47 -8.74 32.24
C PHE A 602 -2.51 -7.67 32.73
N PHE A 603 -2.86 -7.03 33.84
CA PHE A 603 -1.97 -6.03 34.45
C PHE A 603 -0.59 -6.62 34.74
N TYR A 604 -0.58 -7.80 35.35
CA TYR A 604 0.65 -8.53 35.69
C TYR A 604 1.47 -8.86 34.42
N LEU A 605 0.83 -9.39 33.36
CA LEU A 605 1.48 -9.69 32.09
C LEU A 605 2.03 -8.41 31.44
N PHE A 606 1.26 -7.32 31.42
CA PHE A 606 1.73 -6.04 30.87
C PHE A 606 2.98 -5.53 31.58
N LYS A 607 3.05 -5.64 32.91
CA LYS A 607 4.26 -5.24 33.65
C LYS A 607 5.46 -6.10 33.31
N LYS A 608 5.28 -7.38 33.09
CA LYS A 608 6.34 -8.29 32.58
C LYS A 608 6.79 -7.91 31.16
N ILE A 609 5.86 -7.65 30.28
CA ILE A 609 6.11 -7.25 28.88
C ILE A 609 6.80 -5.88 28.85
N GLU A 610 6.29 -4.90 29.59
CA GLU A 610 6.90 -3.55 29.70
C GLU A 610 8.34 -3.63 30.19
N LYS A 611 8.61 -4.45 31.21
CA LYS A 611 9.96 -4.66 31.71
C LYS A 611 10.88 -5.32 30.69
N ASN A 612 10.37 -6.25 29.87
CA ASN A 612 11.13 -6.83 28.77
C ASN A 612 11.43 -5.77 27.68
N ALA A 613 10.47 -4.93 27.32
CA ALA A 613 10.64 -3.85 26.34
C ALA A 613 11.65 -2.79 26.81
N GLN A 614 11.72 -2.50 28.12
CA GLN A 614 12.73 -1.58 28.70
C GLN A 614 14.18 -2.05 28.48
N SER A 615 14.40 -3.32 28.13
CA SER A 615 15.72 -3.82 27.73
C SER A 615 16.22 -3.26 26.38
N GLY A 616 15.39 -2.48 25.67
CA GLY A 616 15.69 -1.88 24.37
C GLY A 616 15.46 -2.82 23.16
N LYS A 617 15.02 -4.06 23.39
CA LYS A 617 14.67 -5.00 22.33
C LYS A 617 13.35 -4.59 21.67
N PRO A 618 13.24 -4.69 20.32
CA PRO A 618 11.97 -4.53 19.65
C PRO A 618 10.90 -5.45 20.23
N SER A 619 9.70 -4.92 20.46
CA SER A 619 8.60 -5.68 21.04
C SER A 619 7.29 -5.41 20.34
N LEU A 620 6.49 -6.45 20.12
CA LEU A 620 5.14 -6.37 19.55
C LEU A 620 4.15 -7.04 20.52
N LEU A 621 3.21 -6.27 21.03
CA LEU A 621 2.09 -6.78 21.84
C LEU A 621 0.85 -6.87 20.96
N ILE A 622 0.23 -8.05 20.92
CA ILE A 622 -1.00 -8.31 20.18
C ILE A 622 -2.13 -8.62 21.16
N VAL A 623 -3.25 -7.93 20.95
CA VAL A 623 -4.47 -8.10 21.73
C VAL A 623 -5.59 -8.46 20.75
N ASP A 624 -5.88 -9.76 20.62
CA ASP A 624 -6.86 -10.25 19.60
C ASP A 624 -8.31 -9.91 19.94
N GLU A 625 -8.66 -9.68 21.19
CA GLU A 625 -10.00 -9.28 21.63
C GLU A 625 -9.91 -8.06 22.57
N ALA A 626 -9.57 -6.91 22.03
CA ALA A 626 -9.37 -5.67 22.81
C ALA A 626 -10.60 -5.22 23.60
N PRO A 627 -11.86 -5.36 23.14
CA PRO A 627 -13.03 -4.98 23.93
C PRO A 627 -13.10 -5.65 25.30
N THR A 628 -12.75 -6.91 25.40
CA THR A 628 -12.77 -7.65 26.69
C THR A 628 -11.82 -7.03 27.71
N LEU A 629 -10.63 -6.61 27.28
CA LEU A 629 -9.64 -5.96 28.14
C LEU A 629 -10.05 -4.54 28.54
N LEU A 630 -10.51 -3.78 27.55
CA LEU A 630 -10.81 -2.36 27.70
C LEU A 630 -12.14 -2.09 28.45
N SER A 631 -12.92 -3.13 28.74
CA SER A 631 -14.10 -3.05 29.61
C SER A 631 -13.73 -2.79 31.07
N SER A 632 -12.54 -3.18 31.51
CA SER A 632 -12.02 -2.88 32.86
C SER A 632 -11.37 -1.50 32.90
N GLN A 633 -11.94 -0.59 33.71
CA GLN A 633 -11.44 0.80 33.81
C GLN A 633 -9.95 0.89 34.23
N PRO A 634 -9.44 0.10 35.20
CA PRO A 634 -8.02 0.12 35.54
C PRO A 634 -7.13 -0.34 34.38
N LEU A 635 -7.54 -1.36 33.62
CA LEU A 635 -6.79 -1.84 32.46
C LEU A 635 -6.81 -0.83 31.32
N LYS A 636 -7.95 -0.22 31.06
CA LYS A 636 -8.08 0.85 30.07
C LYS A 636 -7.06 1.96 30.35
N THR A 637 -6.97 2.42 31.61
CA THR A 637 -6.02 3.47 32.01
C THR A 637 -4.56 3.04 31.78
N GLU A 638 -4.20 1.80 32.09
CA GLU A 638 -2.84 1.31 31.89
C GLU A 638 -2.51 1.13 30.38
N ILE A 639 -3.46 0.68 29.57
CA ILE A 639 -3.28 0.59 28.11
C ILE A 639 -3.12 1.99 27.51
N GLU A 640 -3.93 2.97 27.91
CA GLU A 640 -3.80 4.35 27.47
C GLU A 640 -2.43 4.95 27.82
N LYS A 641 -1.91 4.63 28.99
CA LYS A 641 -0.57 5.02 29.41
C LYS A 641 0.51 4.33 28.58
N LEU A 642 0.33 3.03 28.33
CA LEU A 642 1.26 2.24 27.53
C LEU A 642 1.31 2.74 26.07
N LEU A 643 0.17 3.05 25.46
CA LEU A 643 0.10 3.64 24.13
C LEU A 643 0.91 4.96 24.01
N LYS A 644 0.96 5.76 25.06
CA LYS A 644 1.74 7.00 25.10
C LYS A 644 3.25 6.78 25.31
N THR A 645 3.65 5.69 25.96
CA THR A 645 5.05 5.46 26.38
C THR A 645 5.79 4.42 25.55
N ALA A 646 5.10 3.45 24.98
CA ALA A 646 5.67 2.28 24.29
C ALA A 646 6.55 2.65 23.07
N ARG A 647 6.23 3.76 22.36
CA ARG A 647 7.06 4.27 21.27
C ARG A 647 8.52 4.44 21.69
N LYS A 648 8.78 5.02 22.86
CA LYS A 648 10.14 5.25 23.37
C LYS A 648 10.88 3.95 23.70
N GLN A 649 10.13 2.86 23.89
CA GLN A 649 10.65 1.54 24.22
C GLN A 649 10.78 0.62 22.99
N ARG A 650 10.70 1.15 21.76
CA ARG A 650 10.68 0.38 20.51
C ARG A 650 9.57 -0.69 20.48
N MET A 651 8.45 -0.41 21.15
CA MET A 651 7.32 -1.32 21.29
C MET A 651 6.13 -0.83 20.47
N ALA A 652 5.54 -1.74 19.71
CA ALA A 652 4.26 -1.54 19.03
C ALA A 652 3.16 -2.36 19.69
N ILE A 653 1.93 -1.85 19.64
CA ILE A 653 0.74 -2.54 20.14
C ILE A 653 -0.22 -2.69 18.97
N PHE A 654 -0.73 -3.91 18.78
CA PHE A 654 -1.72 -4.22 17.78
C PHE A 654 -2.99 -4.73 18.45
N MET A 655 -4.06 -3.98 18.36
CA MET A 655 -5.35 -4.29 18.98
C MET A 655 -6.39 -4.64 17.94
N ALA A 656 -7.18 -5.67 18.20
CA ALA A 656 -8.24 -6.10 17.30
C ALA A 656 -9.63 -5.89 17.92
N PHE A 657 -10.52 -5.31 17.11
CA PHE A 657 -11.92 -5.03 17.41
C PHE A 657 -12.83 -5.75 16.42
N GLN A 658 -14.05 -6.07 16.84
CA GLN A 658 -15.04 -6.67 15.94
C GLN A 658 -15.71 -5.63 15.04
N GLY A 659 -15.77 -4.37 15.50
CA GLY A 659 -16.29 -3.25 14.72
C GLY A 659 -15.94 -1.92 15.35
N THR A 660 -16.25 -0.84 14.63
CA THR A 660 -16.02 0.53 15.11
C THR A 660 -16.94 0.93 16.27
N ASN A 661 -18.11 0.28 16.41
CA ASN A 661 -19.02 0.50 17.54
C ASN A 661 -18.39 0.20 18.90
N ASP A 662 -17.43 -0.73 18.96
CA ASP A 662 -16.69 -1.04 20.19
C ASP A 662 -16.02 0.22 20.77
N LEU A 663 -15.53 1.12 19.91
CA LEU A 663 -14.86 2.34 20.35
C LEU A 663 -15.81 3.30 21.09
N LYS A 664 -17.05 3.38 20.63
CA LYS A 664 -18.10 4.20 21.27
C LYS A 664 -18.53 3.57 22.60
N THR A 665 -18.81 2.27 22.60
CA THR A 665 -19.26 1.52 23.77
C THR A 665 -18.22 1.59 24.91
N LEU A 666 -16.94 1.53 24.57
CA LEU A 666 -15.84 1.59 25.53
C LEU A 666 -15.36 3.01 25.83
N ASN A 667 -15.90 4.02 25.15
CA ASN A 667 -15.46 5.41 25.25
C ASN A 667 -13.93 5.58 25.08
N ILE A 668 -13.38 5.03 23.99
CA ILE A 668 -11.92 5.07 23.69
C ILE A 668 -11.61 5.63 22.30
N LYS A 669 -12.60 6.14 21.58
CA LYS A 669 -12.46 6.60 20.19
C LYS A 669 -11.33 7.63 20.06
N GLU A 670 -11.30 8.65 20.90
CA GLU A 670 -10.25 9.67 20.88
C GLU A 670 -8.86 9.11 21.17
N THR A 671 -8.76 8.18 22.12
CA THR A 671 -7.49 7.50 22.42
C THR A 671 -6.96 6.74 21.22
N ILE A 672 -7.83 6.05 20.49
CA ILE A 672 -7.47 5.31 19.26
C ILE A 672 -7.12 6.27 18.13
N LEU A 673 -7.90 7.34 17.92
CA LEU A 673 -7.62 8.33 16.89
C LEU A 673 -6.26 9.00 17.09
N THR A 674 -5.90 9.28 18.35
CA THR A 674 -4.66 9.99 18.71
C THR A 674 -3.43 9.10 18.73
N ASN A 675 -3.55 7.83 19.16
CA ASN A 675 -2.39 6.98 19.41
C ASN A 675 -2.22 5.82 18.41
N CYS A 676 -3.27 5.45 17.65
CA CYS A 676 -3.20 4.36 16.68
C CYS A 676 -3.31 4.94 15.27
N HIS A 677 -2.18 5.25 14.67
CA HIS A 677 -2.13 5.87 13.35
C HIS A 677 -2.24 4.87 12.20
N THR A 678 -1.98 3.60 12.44
CA THR A 678 -2.24 2.53 11.48
C THR A 678 -3.55 1.84 11.81
N ARG A 679 -4.50 1.85 10.88
CA ARG A 679 -5.84 1.29 11.05
C ARG A 679 -6.19 0.43 9.85
N PHE A 680 -6.66 -0.78 10.11
CA PHE A 680 -7.17 -1.68 9.11
C PHE A 680 -8.70 -1.79 9.25
N PHE A 681 -9.41 -1.57 8.17
CA PHE A 681 -10.86 -1.68 8.12
C PHE A 681 -11.26 -2.77 7.14
N TYR A 682 -11.96 -3.76 7.63
CA TYR A 682 -12.62 -4.76 6.79
C TYR A 682 -14.00 -4.26 6.35
N ASP A 683 -14.53 -4.85 5.29
CA ASP A 683 -15.86 -4.56 4.78
C ASP A 683 -16.93 -4.79 5.85
N GLY A 684 -17.88 -3.87 5.97
CA GLY A 684 -18.97 -3.94 6.95
C GLY A 684 -18.52 -3.93 8.41
N CYS A 685 -17.36 -3.33 8.73
CA CYS A 685 -16.88 -3.20 10.11
C CYS A 685 -17.51 -2.03 10.88
N ALA A 686 -18.26 -1.17 10.22
CA ALA A 686 -19.03 -0.07 10.81
C ALA A 686 -20.52 -0.26 10.56
N GLY A 687 -21.34 0.11 11.55
CA GLY A 687 -22.80 0.03 11.46
C GLY A 687 -23.44 1.33 10.96
N THR A 688 -22.86 2.47 11.29
CA THR A 688 -23.39 3.79 10.95
C THR A 688 -22.27 4.79 10.59
N PRO A 689 -22.56 5.83 9.80
CA PRO A 689 -21.57 6.86 9.48
C PRO A 689 -20.99 7.59 10.71
N GLU A 690 -21.75 7.75 11.78
CA GLU A 690 -21.30 8.42 13.02
C GLU A 690 -20.19 7.62 13.73
N GLU A 691 -20.15 6.31 13.56
CA GLU A 691 -19.11 5.47 14.14
C GLU A 691 -17.74 5.75 13.53
N ILE A 692 -17.72 6.09 12.25
CA ILE A 692 -16.50 6.33 11.47
C ILE A 692 -16.14 7.82 11.35
N ASP A 693 -16.96 8.71 11.91
CA ASP A 693 -16.62 10.14 11.98
C ASP A 693 -15.25 10.33 12.66
N GLY A 694 -14.43 11.25 12.14
CA GLY A 694 -13.05 11.49 12.60
C GLY A 694 -11.98 10.59 11.99
N PHE A 695 -12.35 9.54 11.22
CA PHE A 695 -11.36 8.76 10.46
C PHE A 695 -11.00 9.37 9.10
N ASN A 696 -11.73 10.41 8.65
CA ASN A 696 -11.49 11.10 7.38
C ASN A 696 -11.46 10.16 6.16
N LEU A 697 -12.47 9.31 6.07
CA LEU A 697 -12.67 8.40 4.94
C LEU A 697 -13.36 9.15 3.78
N THR A 698 -13.01 8.79 2.55
CA THR A 698 -13.74 9.22 1.35
C THR A 698 -15.10 8.54 1.25
N GLU A 699 -15.97 8.97 0.34
CA GLU A 699 -17.29 8.39 0.13
C GLU A 699 -17.19 6.88 -0.20
N SER A 700 -16.31 6.51 -1.14
CA SER A 700 -16.12 5.11 -1.54
C SER A 700 -15.52 4.24 -0.43
N GLU A 701 -14.63 4.79 0.40
CA GLU A 701 -14.08 4.12 1.57
C GLU A 701 -15.14 3.97 2.68
N THR A 702 -15.97 4.98 2.85
CA THR A 702 -17.13 4.95 3.75
C THR A 702 -18.11 3.86 3.35
N ASP A 703 -18.46 3.77 2.08
CA ASP A 703 -19.33 2.72 1.55
C ASP A 703 -18.75 1.32 1.78
N PHE A 704 -17.44 1.17 1.62
CA PHE A 704 -16.75 -0.11 1.88
C PHE A 704 -16.86 -0.52 3.34
N VAL A 705 -16.59 0.37 4.28
CA VAL A 705 -16.60 0.04 5.72
C VAL A 705 -18.01 -0.15 6.28
N LEU A 706 -19.03 0.46 5.65
CA LEU A 706 -20.43 0.30 6.03
C LEU A 706 -21.10 -0.94 5.39
N THR A 707 -20.64 -1.39 4.24
CA THR A 707 -21.30 -2.42 3.44
C THR A 707 -20.61 -3.77 3.59
N LYS A 708 -21.27 -4.73 4.24
CA LYS A 708 -20.78 -6.12 4.32
C LYS A 708 -20.78 -6.78 2.94
N GLY A 709 -19.67 -7.37 2.57
CA GLY A 709 -19.47 -7.97 1.25
C GLY A 709 -19.18 -6.97 0.15
N ALA A 710 -18.79 -5.74 0.50
CA ALA A 710 -18.35 -4.73 -0.45
C ALA A 710 -17.16 -5.25 -1.28
N ARG A 711 -17.17 -4.95 -2.58
CA ARG A 711 -16.14 -5.40 -3.51
C ARG A 711 -15.36 -4.19 -4.02
N ILE A 712 -14.06 -4.37 -4.09
CA ILE A 712 -13.16 -3.43 -4.77
C ILE A 712 -12.69 -4.11 -6.06
N GLU A 713 -12.81 -3.39 -7.18
CA GLU A 713 -12.41 -3.90 -8.48
C GLU A 713 -10.91 -4.29 -8.48
N GLY A 714 -10.62 -5.47 -8.97
CA GLY A 714 -9.23 -5.99 -8.99
C GLY A 714 -8.76 -6.65 -7.70
N ALA A 715 -9.59 -6.72 -6.64
CA ALA A 715 -9.25 -7.38 -5.40
C ALA A 715 -10.15 -8.58 -5.09
N LYS A 716 -9.56 -9.61 -4.48
CA LYS A 716 -10.28 -10.78 -3.96
C LYS A 716 -10.65 -10.60 -2.49
N ARG A 717 -9.73 -10.07 -1.69
CA ARG A 717 -9.90 -9.81 -0.25
C ARG A 717 -9.33 -8.44 0.12
N PRO A 718 -10.00 -7.36 -0.28
CA PRO A 718 -9.55 -6.02 0.01
C PRO A 718 -9.65 -5.72 1.51
N VAL A 719 -8.68 -4.99 2.02
CA VAL A 719 -8.70 -4.36 3.34
C VAL A 719 -8.29 -2.90 3.16
N LEU A 720 -9.07 -1.98 3.68
CA LEU A 720 -8.68 -0.57 3.70
C LEU A 720 -7.68 -0.35 4.83
N MET A 721 -6.48 0.08 4.49
CA MET A 721 -5.49 0.51 5.46
C MET A 721 -5.37 2.02 5.44
N GLN A 722 -5.44 2.61 6.62
CA GLN A 722 -5.17 4.04 6.85
C GLN A 722 -3.89 4.20 7.67
N ARG A 723 -3.00 5.09 7.24
CA ARG A 723 -1.83 5.50 8.02
C ARG A 723 -1.47 6.95 7.74
N ASN A 724 -1.43 7.79 8.80
CA ASN A 724 -1.08 9.21 8.70
C ASN A 724 -1.86 9.99 7.63
N GLY A 725 -3.15 9.71 7.47
CA GLY A 725 -3.99 10.36 6.46
C GLY A 725 -3.84 9.81 5.05
N VAL A 726 -2.97 8.81 4.83
CA VAL A 726 -2.91 8.04 3.59
C VAL A 726 -3.83 6.83 3.74
N ASN A 727 -4.80 6.70 2.86
CA ASN A 727 -5.74 5.57 2.79
C ASN A 727 -5.40 4.74 1.54
N VAL A 728 -5.30 3.44 1.69
CA VAL A 728 -4.99 2.53 0.58
C VAL A 728 -5.73 1.20 0.74
N PHE A 729 -6.31 0.70 -0.33
CA PHE A 729 -6.79 -0.67 -0.37
C PHE A 729 -5.64 -1.62 -0.62
N LEU A 730 -5.53 -2.63 0.22
CA LEU A 730 -4.51 -3.68 0.13
C LEU A 730 -5.18 -5.02 -0.18
N GLU A 731 -4.56 -5.82 -1.03
CA GLU A 731 -4.98 -7.20 -1.24
C GLU A 731 -4.41 -8.09 -0.13
N THR A 732 -5.29 -8.78 0.57
CA THR A 732 -4.95 -9.70 1.66
C THR A 732 -5.34 -11.15 1.38
N ASP A 733 -5.52 -11.53 0.11
CA ASP A 733 -5.73 -12.92 -0.27
C ASP A 733 -4.45 -13.74 -0.03
N MET A 734 -4.48 -14.57 1.00
CA MET A 734 -3.36 -15.43 1.40
C MET A 734 -3.47 -16.83 0.83
N SER A 735 -4.28 -17.06 -0.20
CA SER A 735 -4.44 -18.37 -0.84
C SER A 735 -3.14 -18.96 -1.40
N CYS A 736 -2.17 -18.11 -1.74
CA CYS A 736 -0.81 -18.51 -2.15
C CYS A 736 -0.07 -19.31 -1.08
N LEU A 737 -0.42 -19.15 0.21
CA LEU A 737 0.18 -19.91 1.30
C LEU A 737 -0.27 -21.39 1.29
N GLY A 738 -1.35 -21.74 0.59
CA GLY A 738 -1.81 -23.12 0.42
C GLY A 738 -2.03 -23.83 1.76
N ASN A 739 -1.46 -25.00 1.92
CA ASN A 739 -1.62 -25.83 3.13
C ASN A 739 -1.03 -25.18 4.41
N TYR A 740 -0.16 -24.18 4.29
CA TYR A 740 0.36 -23.45 5.45
C TYR A 740 -0.70 -22.65 6.18
N LEU A 741 -1.82 -22.31 5.52
CA LEU A 741 -3.00 -21.72 6.17
C LEU A 741 -3.61 -22.63 7.24
N ASN A 742 -3.34 -23.94 7.20
CA ASN A 742 -3.79 -24.86 8.24
C ASN A 742 -3.15 -24.55 9.62
N ALA A 743 -1.95 -23.96 9.64
CA ALA A 743 -1.31 -23.51 10.86
C ALA A 743 -2.05 -22.35 11.56
N PHE A 744 -2.81 -21.56 10.78
CA PHE A 744 -3.61 -20.44 11.30
C PHE A 744 -4.99 -20.88 11.80
N LYS A 745 -5.31 -22.16 11.69
CA LYS A 745 -6.53 -22.76 12.23
C LYS A 745 -6.26 -23.25 13.64
N GLY A 746 -6.98 -22.70 14.61
CA GLY A 746 -6.90 -23.10 16.01
C GLY A 746 -7.99 -24.08 16.42
N GLY A 747 -8.04 -24.31 17.73
CA GLY A 747 -9.05 -25.11 18.42
C GLY A 747 -8.63 -26.54 18.72
N ALA A 748 -9.39 -27.19 19.61
CA ALA A 748 -9.04 -28.49 20.18
C ALA A 748 -8.78 -29.62 19.16
N LYS A 749 -9.47 -29.58 18.02
CA LYS A 749 -9.24 -30.56 16.94
C LYS A 749 -7.87 -30.40 16.27
N ALA A 750 -7.45 -29.17 16.04
CA ALA A 750 -6.18 -28.87 15.42
C ALA A 750 -5.02 -29.27 16.35
N VAL A 751 -5.12 -28.95 17.63
CA VAL A 751 -4.13 -29.30 18.64
C VAL A 751 -4.00 -30.83 18.76
N ARG A 752 -5.12 -31.56 18.91
CA ARG A 752 -5.09 -33.03 18.96
C ARG A 752 -4.46 -33.67 17.72
N PHE A 753 -4.70 -33.09 16.54
CA PHE A 753 -4.11 -33.60 15.32
C PHE A 753 -2.60 -33.34 15.27
N LEU A 754 -2.15 -32.19 15.78
CA LEU A 754 -0.72 -31.90 15.91
C LEU A 754 -0.03 -32.84 16.90
N ASP A 755 -0.67 -33.11 18.06
CA ASP A 755 -0.18 -34.07 19.04
C ASP A 755 -0.10 -35.48 18.47
N TYR A 756 -1.11 -35.89 17.69
CA TYR A 756 -1.06 -37.13 16.93
C TYR A 756 0.13 -37.14 15.95
N ALA A 757 0.34 -36.05 15.22
CA ALA A 757 1.48 -35.96 14.28
C ALA A 757 2.83 -36.08 15.00
N LYS A 758 2.98 -35.49 16.18
CA LYS A 758 4.19 -35.61 17.02
C LYS A 758 4.46 -37.04 17.49
N LEU A 759 3.40 -37.79 17.80
CA LEU A 759 3.53 -39.17 18.27
C LEU A 759 3.82 -40.15 17.12
N PHE A 760 3.15 -40.01 15.98
CA PHE A 760 3.18 -41.00 14.91
C PHE A 760 4.11 -40.65 13.74
N LYS A 761 4.57 -39.41 13.65
CA LYS A 761 5.49 -38.89 12.63
C LYS A 761 6.53 -37.97 13.25
N PRO A 762 7.34 -38.50 14.20
CA PRO A 762 8.27 -37.68 14.97
C PRO A 762 9.40 -37.05 14.16
N GLU A 763 9.68 -37.57 12.96
CA GLU A 763 10.75 -37.04 12.09
C GLU A 763 10.39 -35.66 11.53
N ASP A 764 9.11 -35.41 11.19
CA ASP A 764 8.62 -34.13 10.72
C ASP A 764 7.12 -33.96 10.99
N PRO A 765 6.71 -33.74 12.24
CA PRO A 765 5.31 -33.57 12.62
C PRO A 765 4.67 -32.33 12.00
N ALA A 766 5.47 -31.29 11.72
CA ALA A 766 5.00 -30.05 11.13
C ALA A 766 4.54 -30.27 9.67
N ALA A 767 5.39 -30.88 8.84
CA ALA A 767 5.04 -31.18 7.44
C ALA A 767 3.84 -32.16 7.38
N TYR A 768 3.80 -33.15 8.25
CA TYR A 768 2.67 -34.07 8.32
C TYR A 768 1.36 -33.33 8.65
N TYR A 769 1.38 -32.46 9.68
CA TYR A 769 0.23 -31.64 10.05
C TYR A 769 -0.24 -30.77 8.88
N LEU A 770 0.66 -30.00 8.29
CA LEU A 770 0.35 -29.06 7.21
C LEU A 770 -0.26 -29.76 5.99
N LYS A 771 0.23 -30.97 5.66
CA LYS A 771 -0.22 -31.75 4.51
C LYS A 771 -1.59 -32.39 4.73
N HIS A 772 -1.85 -32.92 5.92
CA HIS A 772 -2.99 -33.81 6.16
C HIS A 772 -4.12 -33.19 6.97
N TYR A 773 -3.87 -32.11 7.74
CA TYR A 773 -4.95 -31.44 8.45
C TYR A 773 -5.90 -30.74 7.49
N GLY A 774 -7.14 -31.23 7.44
CA GLY A 774 -8.18 -30.71 6.54
C GLY A 774 -8.22 -31.32 5.13
N ALA A 775 -7.32 -32.28 4.81
CA ALA A 775 -7.35 -32.99 3.51
C ALA A 775 -8.55 -33.92 3.33
N ASN A 776 -9.27 -34.21 4.40
CA ASN A 776 -10.47 -35.10 4.41
C ASN A 776 -11.79 -34.32 4.57
N ARG A 777 -11.84 -33.07 4.07
CA ARG A 777 -13.11 -32.31 4.00
C ARG A 777 -13.53 -32.06 2.58
#